data_cad5b3cd92dad4dce5b7df5728d07720
#
_entry.id   cad5b3cd92dad4dce5b7df5728d07720
#
_cell.length_a   1.000
_cell.length_b   1.000
_cell.length_c   1.000
_cell.angle_alpha   90.00
_cell.angle_beta   90.00
_cell.angle_gamma   90.00
#
_symmetry.space_group_name_H-M   'P 1'
#
loop_
_entity.id
_entity.type
_entity.pdbx_description
1 polymer ?
#
loop_
_entity_poly.entity_id
_entity_poly.type
_entity_poly.pdbx_seq_one_letter_code
_entity_poly.pdbx_strand_id
1 'polypeptide(L)'
;MEYINCFQITSLVLVTMIAIHYFSHKRLNNAENRNFVCFLAFSGVYVLLDMLSAVIAGGGSSEGCRMSALVLTLYYFCDVILIYGLFCYIRIITGRQKEKYKWLKTGWVVLPAAMLLAVTANLRTGWLFYFDQEGRFIRGSFHFLLYGYVFFFMLVIVAFMLLYGKTAEKEIRRTIWRFWFIEAACLFLQIAAERILLTGFGLSVGLWLIYLTMNNPGEYTDSMTGLFDKQYFDKWIGEKLYRKESFHLLAVDARNMKQINRIYGTRVGDQLLIRAAKGFREITDSVQIFRITGNCFLAVLDSLTDYEKARDGIEEFLKKPFFIENEKVSFHAAICGIMNAEKLEKEDSILSYIEYMISLIQNRQDTVLIQSDSKILEGFRYEQEVEHFLQKAVKEDLFEVYYQPVYSIKNQDFITLEALSRLKHPVLGMIPPDVFIGIAEKQGMISAVGCLQLHKVCRFIKEHEYIMKKIRNVKFNLSPSELMKPGYSHVLIGIIQGYGLDPGYFQFEITENVATEYSESFCTAIDDFAEVGIHMCLDDFGSGYANLNAVLRIPFSAVKMDRSLLSGVSSDPQTATFYRSIVMILQHMGYKVIAEGAETEKEVKLLEKWGVDMIQGYYFSRPLCEEKLLEKIS
;
A
#
# COMPACT_ATOMS: atom_id res chain seq x y z
N MET A 1 9.69 45.71 41.89
CA MET A 1 10.68 44.83 41.19
C MET A 1 10.46 44.99 39.71
N GLU A 2 11.44 45.45 38.96
CA GLU A 2 11.36 45.45 37.50
C GLU A 2 11.70 44.05 36.99
N TYR A 3 10.74 43.41 36.31
CA TYR A 3 10.97 42.14 35.64
C TYR A 3 11.61 42.36 34.26
N ILE A 4 12.49 41.45 33.87
CA ILE A 4 13.14 41.49 32.55
C ILE A 4 12.17 40.95 31.52
N ASN A 5 11.54 41.81 30.71
CA ASN A 5 10.50 41.45 29.72
C ASN A 5 11.03 40.86 28.41
N CYS A 6 12.35 40.70 28.23
CA CYS A 6 12.91 40.21 26.99
C CYS A 6 12.46 38.78 26.64
N PHE A 7 12.26 37.93 27.64
CA PHE A 7 11.81 36.54 27.42
C PHE A 7 10.35 36.46 26.99
N GLN A 8 9.48 37.34 27.52
CA GLN A 8 8.06 37.44 27.14
C GLN A 8 7.90 37.92 25.69
N ILE A 9 8.69 38.92 25.29
CA ILE A 9 8.70 39.44 23.90
C ILE A 9 9.15 38.34 22.97
N THR A 10 10.24 37.62 23.30
CA THR A 10 10.72 36.49 22.48
C THR A 10 9.67 35.37 22.36
N SER A 11 8.99 35.06 23.46
CA SER A 11 7.89 34.07 23.48
C SER A 11 6.75 34.46 22.53
N LEU A 12 6.35 35.75 22.59
CA LEU A 12 5.29 36.26 21.71
C LEU A 12 5.67 36.17 20.24
N VAL A 13 6.92 36.52 19.89
CA VAL A 13 7.44 36.42 18.53
C VAL A 13 7.43 34.95 18.08
N LEU A 14 7.92 34.02 18.89
CA LEU A 14 7.92 32.58 18.57
C LEU A 14 6.52 32.05 18.34
N VAL A 15 5.57 32.29 19.22
CA VAL A 15 4.19 31.83 19.10
C VAL A 15 3.52 32.44 17.85
N THR A 16 3.78 33.72 17.59
CA THR A 16 3.25 34.41 16.39
C THR A 16 3.83 33.79 15.08
N MET A 17 5.14 33.52 15.06
CA MET A 17 5.77 32.86 13.92
C MET A 17 5.18 31.45 13.68
N ILE A 18 4.98 30.68 14.73
CA ILE A 18 4.33 29.37 14.65
C ILE A 18 2.91 29.53 14.07
N ALA A 19 2.14 30.49 14.57
CA ALA A 19 0.78 30.72 14.10
C ALA A 19 0.73 31.11 12.61
N ILE A 20 1.55 32.07 12.19
CA ILE A 20 1.64 32.49 10.78
C ILE A 20 2.00 31.30 9.90
N HIS A 21 3.06 30.57 10.24
CA HIS A 21 3.49 29.42 9.45
C HIS A 21 2.46 28.29 9.48
N TYR A 22 1.80 28.03 10.60
CA TYR A 22 0.75 27.04 10.70
C TYR A 22 -0.44 27.34 9.79
N PHE A 23 -0.94 28.58 9.79
CA PHE A 23 -2.12 28.98 9.00
C PHE A 23 -1.81 29.27 7.52
N SER A 24 -0.53 29.45 7.16
CA SER A 24 -0.14 29.62 5.74
C SER A 24 -0.20 28.32 4.91
N HIS A 25 -0.28 27.16 5.57
CA HIS A 25 -0.31 25.86 4.90
C HIS A 25 -1.67 25.18 5.07
N LYS A 26 -2.14 24.50 4.00
CA LYS A 26 -3.37 23.68 4.05
C LYS A 26 -3.16 22.51 5.01
N ARG A 27 -4.14 22.27 5.89
CA ARG A 27 -4.10 21.23 6.92
C ARG A 27 -5.39 20.43 6.96
N LEU A 28 -5.31 19.18 7.41
CA LEU A 28 -6.49 18.36 7.65
C LEU A 28 -7.24 18.82 8.90
N ASN A 29 -8.55 18.67 8.85
CA ASN A 29 -9.42 18.86 10.01
C ASN A 29 -9.50 17.56 10.85
N ASN A 30 -8.35 17.13 11.38
CA ASN A 30 -8.26 15.98 12.28
C ASN A 30 -8.24 16.42 13.77
N ALA A 31 -8.37 15.45 14.68
CA ALA A 31 -8.39 15.71 16.11
C ALA A 31 -7.05 16.31 16.60
N GLU A 32 -5.93 15.86 16.07
CA GLU A 32 -4.59 16.34 16.43
C GLU A 32 -4.44 17.83 16.09
N ASN A 33 -4.80 18.23 14.86
CA ASN A 33 -4.69 19.62 14.41
C ASN A 33 -5.66 20.53 15.14
N ARG A 34 -6.90 20.11 15.41
CA ARG A 34 -7.84 20.90 16.21
C ARG A 34 -7.31 21.15 17.62
N ASN A 35 -6.76 20.13 18.27
CA ASN A 35 -6.19 20.28 19.61
C ASN A 35 -4.91 21.11 19.58
N PHE A 36 -4.08 20.99 18.54
CA PHE A 36 -2.91 21.85 18.38
C PHE A 36 -3.30 23.32 18.20
N VAL A 37 -4.33 23.63 17.40
CA VAL A 37 -4.85 25.01 17.24
C VAL A 37 -5.36 25.57 18.56
N CYS A 38 -6.13 24.77 19.32
CA CYS A 38 -6.56 25.18 20.66
C CYS A 38 -5.36 25.45 21.58
N PHE A 39 -4.37 24.56 21.59
CA PHE A 39 -3.17 24.71 22.40
C PHE A 39 -2.36 25.94 21.98
N LEU A 40 -2.19 26.19 20.69
CA LEU A 40 -1.52 27.36 20.14
C LEU A 40 -2.23 28.67 20.53
N ALA A 41 -3.57 28.71 20.42
CA ALA A 41 -4.37 29.88 20.78
C ALA A 41 -4.28 30.19 22.28
N PHE A 42 -4.44 29.17 23.13
CA PHE A 42 -4.28 29.35 24.57
C PHE A 42 -2.86 29.76 24.97
N SER A 43 -1.82 29.23 24.30
CA SER A 43 -0.43 29.63 24.52
C SER A 43 -0.20 31.10 24.15
N GLY A 44 -0.80 31.58 23.05
CA GLY A 44 -0.74 32.99 22.68
C GLY A 44 -1.38 33.91 23.73
N VAL A 45 -2.58 33.55 24.23
CA VAL A 45 -3.25 34.30 25.30
C VAL A 45 -2.42 34.27 26.61
N TYR A 46 -1.87 33.10 26.95
CA TYR A 46 -1.02 32.95 28.13
C TYR A 46 0.21 33.87 28.08
N VAL A 47 0.95 33.88 26.95
CA VAL A 47 2.14 34.74 26.78
C VAL A 47 1.79 36.23 26.88
N LEU A 48 0.65 36.65 26.32
CA LEU A 48 0.15 38.01 26.45
C LEU A 48 -0.18 38.37 27.90
N LEU A 49 -0.83 37.48 28.64
CA LEU A 49 -1.16 37.67 30.06
C LEU A 49 0.10 37.63 30.93
N ASP A 50 1.10 36.81 30.60
CA ASP A 50 2.40 36.76 31.27
C ASP A 50 3.12 38.12 31.12
N MET A 51 3.15 38.67 29.90
CA MET A 51 3.72 39.99 29.63
C MET A 51 2.98 41.12 30.40
N LEU A 52 1.64 41.09 30.37
CA LEU A 52 0.82 42.06 31.11
C LEU A 52 1.03 41.94 32.65
N SER A 53 1.13 40.71 33.16
CA SER A 53 1.37 40.47 34.59
C SER A 53 2.71 41.03 35.05
N ALA A 54 3.76 40.90 34.21
CA ALA A 54 5.09 41.43 34.50
C ALA A 54 5.12 42.99 34.57
N VAL A 55 4.40 43.64 33.65
CA VAL A 55 4.26 45.10 33.63
C VAL A 55 3.49 45.60 34.85
N ILE A 56 2.39 44.93 35.18
CA ILE A 56 1.53 45.30 36.31
C ILE A 56 2.25 45.12 37.67
N ALA A 57 3.00 44.03 37.81
CA ALA A 57 3.77 43.78 39.05
C ALA A 57 4.90 44.79 39.27
N GLY A 58 5.34 45.55 38.24
CA GLY A 58 6.35 46.59 38.31
C GLY A 58 5.82 48.00 38.61
N GLY A 59 4.52 48.28 38.35
CA GLY A 59 3.94 49.63 38.43
C GLY A 59 2.94 49.79 39.58
N GLY A 60 3.37 50.19 40.75
CA GLY A 60 2.51 50.44 41.93
C GLY A 60 1.63 51.69 41.78
N SER A 61 0.37 51.55 41.36
CA SER A 61 -0.67 52.58 41.49
C SER A 61 -1.92 52.01 42.15
N SER A 62 -2.45 52.70 43.13
CA SER A 62 -3.58 52.26 44.00
C SER A 62 -4.91 52.09 43.21
N GLU A 63 -5.10 52.80 42.10
CA GLU A 63 -6.29 52.71 41.26
C GLU A 63 -6.32 51.46 40.38
N GLY A 64 -5.16 50.82 40.14
CA GLY A 64 -5.00 49.62 39.31
C GLY A 64 -5.24 48.28 40.00
N CYS A 65 -5.34 48.21 41.35
CA CYS A 65 -5.35 46.95 42.11
C CYS A 65 -6.41 45.92 41.67
N ARG A 66 -7.63 46.38 41.33
CA ARG A 66 -8.70 45.45 40.87
C ARG A 66 -8.42 44.91 39.47
N MET A 67 -7.94 45.75 38.56
CA MET A 67 -7.57 45.33 37.22
C MET A 67 -6.36 44.37 37.25
N SER A 68 -5.37 44.68 38.08
CA SER A 68 -4.20 43.83 38.30
C SER A 68 -4.57 42.45 38.85
N ALA A 69 -5.50 42.40 39.83
CA ALA A 69 -6.02 41.14 40.35
C ALA A 69 -6.77 40.32 39.30
N LEU A 70 -7.53 40.98 38.42
CA LEU A 70 -8.23 40.32 37.34
C LEU A 70 -7.25 39.73 36.30
N VAL A 71 -6.25 40.50 35.87
CA VAL A 71 -5.24 40.05 34.90
C VAL A 71 -4.46 38.83 35.43
N LEU A 72 -4.00 38.89 36.68
CA LEU A 72 -3.31 37.79 37.34
C LEU A 72 -4.21 36.55 37.54
N THR A 73 -5.49 36.76 37.84
CA THR A 73 -6.45 35.64 37.90
C THR A 73 -6.62 34.97 36.54
N LEU A 74 -6.74 35.75 35.46
CA LEU A 74 -6.79 35.22 34.10
C LEU A 74 -5.49 34.51 33.70
N TYR A 75 -4.33 35.06 34.11
CA TYR A 75 -3.04 34.42 33.88
C TYR A 75 -2.97 33.02 34.50
N TYR A 76 -3.26 32.90 35.83
CA TYR A 76 -3.27 31.60 36.50
C TYR A 76 -4.38 30.67 36.01
N PHE A 77 -5.50 31.23 35.56
CA PHE A 77 -6.58 30.45 34.93
C PHE A 77 -6.10 29.81 33.61
N CYS A 78 -5.41 30.58 32.76
CA CYS A 78 -4.80 30.08 31.53
C CYS A 78 -3.70 29.06 31.80
N ASP A 79 -2.87 29.27 32.84
CA ASP A 79 -1.80 28.34 33.24
C ASP A 79 -2.36 26.95 33.59
N VAL A 80 -3.42 26.90 34.40
CA VAL A 80 -4.11 25.64 34.75
C VAL A 80 -4.64 24.92 33.52
N ILE A 81 -5.26 25.64 32.58
CA ILE A 81 -5.81 25.07 31.37
C ILE A 81 -4.71 24.56 30.45
N LEU A 82 -3.60 25.31 30.30
CA LEU A 82 -2.51 24.94 29.40
C LEU A 82 -1.81 23.65 29.81
N ILE A 83 -1.48 23.51 31.10
CA ILE A 83 -0.81 22.34 31.63
C ILE A 83 -1.68 21.10 31.48
N TYR A 84 -2.96 21.21 31.78
CA TYR A 84 -3.92 20.13 31.53
C TYR A 84 -4.10 19.84 30.02
N GLY A 85 -4.18 20.88 29.20
CA GLY A 85 -4.26 20.80 27.75
C GLY A 85 -3.05 20.08 27.13
N LEU A 86 -1.84 20.36 27.62
CA LEU A 86 -0.61 19.68 27.24
C LEU A 86 -0.69 18.18 27.56
N PHE A 87 -1.14 17.80 28.75
CA PHE A 87 -1.33 16.41 29.13
C PHE A 87 -2.36 15.70 28.18
N CYS A 88 -3.48 16.35 27.89
CA CYS A 88 -4.47 15.84 26.96
C CYS A 88 -3.91 15.68 25.55
N TYR A 89 -3.10 16.64 25.08
CA TYR A 89 -2.45 16.60 23.78
C TYR A 89 -1.47 15.43 23.68
N ILE A 90 -0.61 15.22 24.69
CA ILE A 90 0.32 14.09 24.76
C ILE A 90 -0.43 12.74 24.72
N ARG A 91 -1.58 12.64 25.40
CA ARG A 91 -2.43 11.43 25.34
C ARG A 91 -2.95 11.13 23.94
N ILE A 92 -3.31 12.16 23.20
CA ILE A 92 -3.82 12.02 21.82
C ILE A 92 -2.72 11.50 20.91
N ILE A 93 -1.55 12.12 20.95
CA ILE A 93 -0.38 11.78 20.13
C ILE A 93 0.12 10.36 20.39
N THR A 94 0.05 9.89 21.62
CA THR A 94 0.46 8.53 21.98
C THR A 94 -0.58 7.46 21.60
N GLY A 95 -1.67 7.84 20.91
CA GLY A 95 -2.69 6.91 20.39
C GLY A 95 -3.62 6.31 21.45
N ARG A 96 -3.57 6.79 22.69
CA ARG A 96 -4.36 6.25 23.80
C ARG A 96 -5.69 6.98 24.11
N GLN A 97 -6.35 7.52 23.10
CA GLN A 97 -7.77 7.89 23.23
C GLN A 97 -8.70 6.68 23.57
N LYS A 98 -8.19 5.46 23.39
CA LYS A 98 -8.91 4.18 23.47
C LYS A 98 -8.97 3.56 24.87
N GLU A 99 -8.73 4.33 25.95
CA GLU A 99 -8.79 3.76 27.29
C GLU A 99 -10.17 3.16 27.62
N LYS A 100 -10.16 1.87 27.91
CA LYS A 100 -11.33 1.04 28.23
C LYS A 100 -12.09 1.49 29.50
N TYR A 101 -11.49 2.38 30.31
CA TYR A 101 -12.01 2.78 31.63
C TYR A 101 -12.50 4.23 31.64
N LYS A 102 -13.82 4.42 31.62
CA LYS A 102 -14.49 5.74 31.69
C LYS A 102 -14.09 6.55 32.92
N TRP A 103 -13.86 5.91 34.05
CA TRP A 103 -13.50 6.59 35.32
C TRP A 103 -12.13 7.26 35.27
N LEU A 104 -11.17 6.72 34.52
CA LEU A 104 -9.88 7.37 34.29
C LEU A 104 -10.03 8.68 33.49
N LYS A 105 -10.99 8.75 32.58
CA LYS A 105 -11.28 10.01 31.85
C LYS A 105 -11.81 11.10 32.76
N THR A 106 -12.66 10.75 33.72
CA THR A 106 -13.32 11.70 34.64
C THR A 106 -12.37 12.15 35.77
N GLY A 107 -11.54 11.24 36.28
CA GLY A 107 -10.61 11.51 37.39
C GLY A 107 -9.58 12.61 37.07
N TRP A 108 -9.10 12.68 35.82
CA TRP A 108 -8.12 13.70 35.41
C TRP A 108 -8.69 15.11 35.29
N VAL A 109 -10.03 15.29 35.23
CA VAL A 109 -10.70 16.58 35.13
C VAL A 109 -10.94 17.21 36.50
N VAL A 110 -11.02 16.39 37.56
CA VAL A 110 -11.38 16.86 38.91
C VAL A 110 -10.32 17.85 39.47
N LEU A 111 -9.03 17.52 39.34
CA LEU A 111 -7.97 18.37 39.86
C LEU A 111 -7.86 19.73 39.13
N PRO A 112 -7.87 19.80 37.79
CA PRO A 112 -7.97 21.08 37.08
C PRO A 112 -9.20 21.90 37.48
N ALA A 113 -10.38 21.25 37.56
CA ALA A 113 -11.62 21.94 37.97
C ALA A 113 -11.53 22.51 39.38
N ALA A 114 -10.99 21.76 40.35
CA ALA A 114 -10.76 22.24 41.72
C ALA A 114 -9.78 23.42 41.74
N MET A 115 -8.71 23.34 40.90
CA MET A 115 -7.72 24.42 40.84
C MET A 115 -8.29 25.68 40.20
N LEU A 116 -9.11 25.57 39.16
CA LEU A 116 -9.84 26.70 38.55
C LEU A 116 -10.80 27.35 39.54
N LEU A 117 -11.49 26.56 40.37
CA LEU A 117 -12.33 27.08 41.47
C LEU A 117 -11.50 27.82 42.52
N ALA A 118 -10.32 27.29 42.89
CA ALA A 118 -9.42 27.96 43.83
C ALA A 118 -8.90 29.31 43.29
N VAL A 119 -8.52 29.34 41.98
CA VAL A 119 -8.07 30.56 41.30
C VAL A 119 -9.18 31.61 41.23
N THR A 120 -10.43 31.21 40.93
CA THR A 120 -11.58 32.15 40.92
C THR A 120 -11.96 32.62 42.30
N ALA A 121 -11.94 31.72 43.30
CA ALA A 121 -12.20 32.08 44.70
C ALA A 121 -11.17 33.07 45.28
N ASN A 122 -9.95 33.06 44.72
CA ASN A 122 -8.88 33.97 45.16
C ASN A 122 -9.24 35.46 45.03
N LEU A 123 -10.10 35.84 44.09
CA LEU A 123 -10.59 37.23 43.98
C LEU A 123 -11.27 37.75 45.25
N ARG A 124 -11.79 36.85 46.12
CA ARG A 124 -12.43 37.20 47.40
C ARG A 124 -11.58 36.84 48.59
N THR A 125 -10.79 35.80 48.49
CA THR A 125 -10.09 35.24 49.66
C THR A 125 -8.64 35.70 49.81
N GLY A 126 -7.97 36.08 48.71
CA GLY A 126 -6.56 36.40 48.70
C GLY A 126 -5.62 35.25 49.06
N TRP A 127 -6.10 34.00 49.06
CA TRP A 127 -5.33 32.81 49.50
C TRP A 127 -4.12 32.49 48.63
N LEU A 128 -4.23 32.70 47.33
CA LEU A 128 -3.15 32.41 46.37
C LEU A 128 -2.24 33.64 46.21
N PHE A 129 -2.83 34.82 46.05
CA PHE A 129 -2.13 36.10 45.96
C PHE A 129 -3.08 37.26 46.28
N TYR A 130 -2.51 38.39 46.70
CA TYR A 130 -3.25 39.63 46.91
C TYR A 130 -2.34 40.85 46.68
N PHE A 131 -2.91 42.02 46.61
CA PHE A 131 -2.18 43.27 46.50
C PHE A 131 -2.31 44.04 47.82
N ASP A 132 -1.20 44.63 48.32
CA ASP A 132 -1.21 45.47 49.50
C ASP A 132 -1.81 46.87 49.20
N GLN A 133 -1.87 47.72 50.22
CA GLN A 133 -2.39 49.09 50.08
C GLN A 133 -1.56 49.95 49.11
N GLU A 134 -0.30 49.60 48.88
CA GLU A 134 0.63 50.30 48.00
C GLU A 134 0.61 49.69 46.58
N GLY A 135 -0.28 48.73 46.32
CA GLY A 135 -0.42 48.08 45.02
C GLY A 135 0.68 47.05 44.68
N ARG A 136 1.44 46.58 45.68
CA ARG A 136 2.50 45.58 45.49
C ARG A 136 1.92 44.18 45.58
N PHE A 137 2.37 43.31 44.66
CA PHE A 137 2.02 41.88 44.61
C PHE A 137 2.58 41.15 45.84
N ILE A 138 1.71 40.45 46.59
CA ILE A 138 2.09 39.61 47.73
C ILE A 138 1.57 38.18 47.48
N ARG A 139 2.46 37.22 47.70
CA ARG A 139 2.10 35.80 47.65
C ARG A 139 1.23 35.43 48.85
N GLY A 140 0.06 34.84 48.59
CA GLY A 140 -0.84 34.36 49.65
C GLY A 140 -0.33 33.07 50.31
N SER A 141 -0.95 32.69 51.42
CA SER A 141 -0.56 31.53 52.24
C SER A 141 -0.59 30.20 51.45
N PHE A 142 -1.42 30.08 50.42
CA PHE A 142 -1.57 28.88 49.59
C PHE A 142 -0.99 29.05 48.19
N HIS A 143 -0.14 30.04 47.93
CA HIS A 143 0.49 30.26 46.64
C HIS A 143 1.27 29.04 46.13
N PHE A 144 1.83 28.22 47.03
CA PHE A 144 2.55 27.00 46.69
C PHE A 144 1.68 25.94 45.94
N LEU A 145 0.35 26.02 46.07
CA LEU A 145 -0.56 25.10 45.35
C LEU A 145 -0.46 25.26 43.83
N LEU A 146 -0.16 26.46 43.34
CA LEU A 146 0.05 26.70 41.89
C LEU A 146 1.27 25.93 41.39
N TYR A 147 2.40 26.04 42.09
CA TYR A 147 3.60 25.26 41.74
C TYR A 147 3.40 23.75 41.93
N GLY A 148 2.69 23.35 42.97
CA GLY A 148 2.33 21.98 43.25
C GLY A 148 1.49 21.35 42.14
N TYR A 149 0.56 22.13 41.57
CA TYR A 149 -0.26 21.71 40.43
C TYR A 149 0.59 21.47 39.17
N VAL A 150 1.48 22.42 38.82
CA VAL A 150 2.42 22.29 37.70
C VAL A 150 3.28 21.04 37.86
N PHE A 151 3.91 20.91 39.02
CA PHE A 151 4.81 19.80 39.34
C PHE A 151 4.10 18.44 39.31
N PHE A 152 2.86 18.39 39.83
CA PHE A 152 2.04 17.17 39.74
C PHE A 152 1.81 16.72 38.31
N PHE A 153 1.38 17.62 37.40
CA PHE A 153 1.16 17.25 36.00
C PHE A 153 2.46 16.94 35.26
N MET A 154 3.57 17.60 35.61
CA MET A 154 4.89 17.21 35.08
C MET A 154 5.26 15.77 35.49
N LEU A 155 5.01 15.35 36.71
CA LEU A 155 5.20 13.96 37.15
C LEU A 155 4.24 13.00 36.47
N VAL A 156 2.98 13.39 36.29
CA VAL A 156 1.98 12.60 35.56
C VAL A 156 2.40 12.37 34.11
N ILE A 157 2.92 13.40 33.45
CA ILE A 157 3.45 13.27 32.08
C ILE A 157 4.63 12.29 32.03
N VAL A 158 5.57 12.40 32.99
CA VAL A 158 6.70 11.44 33.09
C VAL A 158 6.20 10.02 33.30
N ALA A 159 5.32 9.80 34.28
CA ALA A 159 4.75 8.49 34.57
C ALA A 159 4.02 7.92 33.34
N PHE A 160 3.25 8.76 32.64
CA PHE A 160 2.55 8.39 31.42
C PHE A 160 3.53 8.00 30.31
N MET A 161 4.60 8.78 30.12
CA MET A 161 5.61 8.48 29.10
C MET A 161 6.43 7.22 29.43
N LEU A 162 6.70 6.92 30.69
CA LEU A 162 7.38 5.69 31.11
C LEU A 162 6.49 4.46 30.88
N LEU A 163 5.21 4.55 31.19
CA LEU A 163 4.25 3.44 31.06
C LEU A 163 3.84 3.21 29.59
N TYR A 164 3.66 4.26 28.84
CA TYR A 164 2.99 4.22 27.53
C TYR A 164 3.82 4.80 26.37
N GLY A 165 4.92 5.44 26.62
CA GLY A 165 5.73 6.08 25.58
C GLY A 165 6.32 5.13 24.54
N LYS A 166 6.34 3.81 24.82
CA LYS A 166 6.81 2.80 23.86
C LYS A 166 5.88 2.65 22.64
N THR A 167 4.62 3.06 22.76
CA THR A 167 3.64 3.00 21.66
C THR A 167 3.73 4.20 20.72
N ALA A 168 4.37 5.29 21.14
CA ALA A 168 4.61 6.47 20.31
C ALA A 168 5.85 6.30 19.42
N GLU A 169 5.86 6.94 18.27
CA GLU A 169 7.01 7.02 17.39
C GLU A 169 8.25 7.55 18.12
N LYS A 170 9.42 7.07 17.73
CA LYS A 170 10.69 7.39 18.40
C LYS A 170 10.99 8.89 18.45
N GLU A 171 10.68 9.62 17.37
CA GLU A 171 10.91 11.07 17.29
C GLU A 171 9.92 11.85 18.15
N ILE A 172 8.64 11.51 18.16
CA ILE A 172 7.61 12.09 19.02
C ILE A 172 8.01 11.93 20.49
N ARG A 173 8.42 10.71 20.87
CA ARG A 173 8.87 10.42 22.23
C ARG A 173 10.07 11.26 22.66
N ARG A 174 11.07 11.42 21.75
CA ARG A 174 12.24 12.28 22.02
C ARG A 174 11.85 13.74 22.19
N THR A 175 10.94 14.23 21.38
CA THR A 175 10.46 15.62 21.43
C THR A 175 9.70 15.92 22.70
N ILE A 176 8.83 15.03 23.17
CA ILE A 176 8.14 15.19 24.46
C ILE A 176 9.15 15.23 25.62
N TRP A 177 10.19 14.38 25.63
CA TRP A 177 11.24 14.44 26.64
C TRP A 177 12.06 15.72 26.57
N ARG A 178 12.43 16.21 25.37
CA ARG A 178 13.14 17.50 25.20
C ARG A 178 12.30 18.65 25.73
N PHE A 179 11.02 18.69 25.38
CA PHE A 179 10.08 19.70 25.91
C PHE A 179 10.01 19.66 27.43
N TRP A 180 9.83 18.46 28.01
CA TRP A 180 9.76 18.29 29.45
C TRP A 180 11.04 18.79 30.15
N PHE A 181 12.22 18.48 29.63
CA PHE A 181 13.49 18.95 30.20
C PHE A 181 13.65 20.48 30.12
N ILE A 182 13.23 21.09 29.01
CA ILE A 182 13.29 22.55 28.84
C ILE A 182 12.37 23.23 29.86
N GLU A 183 11.12 22.76 29.99
CA GLU A 183 10.18 23.31 30.97
C GLU A 183 10.65 23.14 32.42
N ALA A 184 11.17 21.97 32.77
CA ALA A 184 11.73 21.71 34.08
C ALA A 184 12.91 22.66 34.40
N ALA A 185 13.79 22.86 33.42
CA ALA A 185 14.91 23.79 33.56
C ALA A 185 14.46 25.25 33.70
N CYS A 186 13.49 25.69 32.89
CA CYS A 186 12.90 27.02 32.98
C CYS A 186 12.22 27.26 34.35
N LEU A 187 11.45 26.30 34.81
CA LEU A 187 10.79 26.36 36.13
C LEU A 187 11.81 26.42 37.26
N PHE A 188 12.86 25.58 37.22
CA PHE A 188 13.93 25.59 38.22
C PHE A 188 14.67 26.94 38.27
N LEU A 189 15.04 27.47 37.09
CA LEU A 189 15.71 28.78 36.99
C LEU A 189 14.82 29.93 37.48
N GLN A 190 13.51 29.88 37.20
CA GLN A 190 12.54 30.87 37.67
C GLN A 190 12.38 30.86 39.21
N ILE A 191 12.45 29.67 39.83
CA ILE A 191 12.41 29.54 41.29
C ILE A 191 13.71 30.09 41.92
N ALA A 192 14.87 29.81 41.25
CA ALA A 192 16.17 30.25 41.71
C ALA A 192 16.43 31.76 41.52
N ALA A 193 15.87 32.36 40.46
CA ALA A 193 16.07 33.74 40.06
C ALA A 193 14.73 34.51 40.12
N GLU A 194 14.38 35.07 41.28
CA GLU A 194 13.07 35.70 41.55
C GLU A 194 12.67 36.86 40.62
N ARG A 195 13.59 37.38 39.80
CA ARG A 195 13.37 38.50 38.86
C ARG A 195 13.14 38.09 37.41
N ILE A 196 13.18 36.79 37.10
CA ILE A 196 13.11 36.30 35.72
C ILE A 196 11.90 35.38 35.63
N LEU A 197 10.97 35.68 34.68
CA LEU A 197 9.85 34.82 34.33
C LEU A 197 10.24 34.03 33.07
N LEU A 198 10.41 32.71 33.19
CA LEU A 198 10.92 31.83 32.12
C LEU A 198 9.91 30.76 31.67
N THR A 199 8.86 30.52 32.43
CA THR A 199 7.88 29.46 32.09
C THR A 199 7.19 29.70 30.73
N GLY A 200 6.80 30.94 30.42
CA GLY A 200 6.24 31.30 29.13
C GLY A 200 7.23 31.10 27.96
N PHE A 201 8.52 31.32 28.21
CA PHE A 201 9.58 31.06 27.24
C PHE A 201 9.77 29.56 27.01
N GLY A 202 9.87 28.77 28.08
CA GLY A 202 9.95 27.30 27.99
C GLY A 202 8.80 26.69 27.20
N LEU A 203 7.57 27.11 27.50
CA LEU A 203 6.36 26.73 26.79
C LEU A 203 6.45 27.06 25.30
N SER A 204 6.91 28.26 24.94
CA SER A 204 7.00 28.70 23.52
C SER A 204 8.03 27.90 22.75
N VAL A 205 9.20 27.61 23.34
CA VAL A 205 10.23 26.74 22.73
C VAL A 205 9.74 25.29 22.61
N GLY A 206 9.04 24.80 23.64
CA GLY A 206 8.45 23.47 23.61
C GLY A 206 7.37 23.32 22.54
N LEU A 207 6.50 24.31 22.42
CA LEU A 207 5.50 24.38 21.34
C LEU A 207 6.15 24.38 19.96
N TRP A 208 7.25 25.11 19.80
CA TRP A 208 8.03 25.13 18.54
C TRP A 208 8.63 23.75 18.21
N LEU A 209 9.20 23.07 19.21
CA LEU A 209 9.70 21.70 19.03
C LEU A 209 8.60 20.71 18.63
N ILE A 210 7.44 20.79 19.31
CA ILE A 210 6.28 19.98 18.96
C ILE A 210 5.84 20.29 17.52
N TYR A 211 5.78 21.58 17.18
CA TYR A 211 5.40 22.02 15.85
C TYR A 211 6.31 21.45 14.75
N LEU A 212 7.64 21.54 14.92
CA LEU A 212 8.62 21.02 13.98
C LEU A 212 8.56 19.51 13.83
N THR A 213 8.25 18.77 14.90
CA THR A 213 8.25 17.30 14.88
C THR A 213 6.93 16.73 14.35
N MET A 214 5.80 17.40 14.61
CA MET A 214 4.48 16.84 14.34
C MET A 214 3.75 17.48 13.17
N ASN A 215 4.15 18.66 12.79
CA ASN A 215 3.42 19.47 11.82
C ASN A 215 4.28 19.90 10.63
N ASN A 216 5.30 19.11 10.27
CA ASN A 216 6.07 19.39 9.06
C ASN A 216 5.20 19.05 7.81
N PRO A 217 4.63 20.04 7.10
CA PRO A 217 3.75 19.77 5.95
C PRO A 217 4.48 19.07 4.82
N GLY A 218 5.81 19.20 4.75
CA GLY A 218 6.65 18.58 3.73
C GLY A 218 6.79 17.07 3.87
N GLU A 219 6.51 16.49 5.04
CA GLU A 219 6.61 15.04 5.26
C GLU A 219 5.45 14.23 4.69
N TYR A 220 4.30 14.88 4.46
CA TYR A 220 3.06 14.20 4.07
C TYR A 220 2.52 14.65 2.71
N THR A 221 3.33 15.38 1.94
CA THR A 221 2.95 15.84 0.61
C THR A 221 3.93 15.36 -0.44
N ASP A 222 3.38 14.83 -1.53
CA ASP A 222 4.17 14.49 -2.72
C ASP A 222 4.81 15.76 -3.32
N SER A 223 6.14 15.77 -3.39
CA SER A 223 6.91 16.96 -3.81
C SER A 223 6.66 17.38 -5.25
N MET A 224 6.22 16.47 -6.12
CA MET A 224 5.97 16.73 -7.53
C MET A 224 4.58 17.32 -7.77
N THR A 225 3.53 16.76 -7.16
CA THR A 225 2.14 17.15 -7.41
C THR A 225 1.55 18.07 -6.34
N GLY A 226 2.18 18.14 -5.15
CA GLY A 226 1.65 18.85 -3.99
C GLY A 226 0.35 18.28 -3.44
N LEU A 227 0.01 17.04 -3.79
CA LEU A 227 -1.07 16.26 -3.17
C LEU A 227 -0.55 15.59 -1.90
N PHE A 228 -1.47 15.10 -1.07
CA PHE A 228 -1.08 14.27 0.07
C PHE A 228 -0.53 12.92 -0.40
N ASP A 229 0.42 12.37 0.34
CA ASP A 229 1.07 11.09 0.03
C ASP A 229 0.34 9.88 0.66
N LYS A 230 0.90 8.68 0.41
CA LYS A 230 0.39 7.43 0.98
C LYS A 230 0.44 7.41 2.51
N GLN A 231 1.52 7.91 3.14
CA GLN A 231 1.66 7.88 4.60
C GLN A 231 0.54 8.67 5.27
N TYR A 232 0.18 9.79 4.66
CA TYR A 232 -0.92 10.61 5.14
C TYR A 232 -2.30 9.96 4.91
N PHE A 233 -2.47 9.27 3.78
CA PHE A 233 -3.67 8.47 3.52
C PHE A 233 -3.86 7.40 4.60
N ASP A 234 -2.84 6.60 4.87
CA ASP A 234 -2.90 5.50 5.85
C ASP A 234 -3.30 6.02 7.24
N LYS A 235 -2.68 7.12 7.69
CA LYS A 235 -3.01 7.74 8.97
C LYS A 235 -4.45 8.26 9.01
N TRP A 236 -4.87 8.94 7.97
CA TRP A 236 -6.17 9.61 7.91
C TRP A 236 -7.33 8.62 7.74
N ILE A 237 -7.16 7.60 6.89
CA ILE A 237 -8.20 6.59 6.67
C ILE A 237 -8.37 5.71 7.92
N GLY A 238 -7.27 5.42 8.64
CA GLY A 238 -7.33 4.71 9.91
C GLY A 238 -8.18 5.40 10.96
N GLU A 239 -8.14 6.73 11.03
CA GLU A 239 -9.03 7.50 11.90
C GLU A 239 -10.50 7.38 11.49
N LYS A 240 -10.81 7.45 10.18
CA LYS A 240 -12.18 7.32 9.67
C LYS A 240 -12.76 5.93 9.92
N LEU A 241 -11.98 4.88 9.63
CA LEU A 241 -12.37 3.49 9.90
C LEU A 241 -12.60 3.25 11.41
N TYR A 242 -11.73 3.82 12.24
CA TYR A 242 -11.91 3.73 13.70
C TYR A 242 -13.20 4.40 14.19
N ARG A 243 -13.56 5.55 13.61
CA ARG A 243 -14.80 6.27 13.96
C ARG A 243 -16.03 5.67 13.31
N LYS A 244 -15.85 4.68 12.41
CA LYS A 244 -16.92 4.08 11.60
C LYS A 244 -17.68 5.14 10.78
N GLU A 245 -16.96 6.15 10.30
CA GLU A 245 -17.50 7.16 9.40
C GLU A 245 -17.68 6.54 8.02
N SER A 246 -18.82 6.79 7.38
CA SER A 246 -19.05 6.36 6.00
C SER A 246 -18.27 7.24 5.03
N PHE A 247 -17.65 6.63 4.02
CA PHE A 247 -16.94 7.33 2.96
C PHE A 247 -16.91 6.51 1.67
N HIS A 248 -16.66 7.22 0.57
CA HIS A 248 -16.52 6.65 -0.77
C HIS A 248 -15.11 6.93 -1.29
N LEU A 249 -14.62 6.07 -2.18
CA LEU A 249 -13.31 6.20 -2.78
C LEU A 249 -13.39 6.21 -4.30
N LEU A 250 -12.57 7.03 -4.91
CA LEU A 250 -12.37 7.05 -6.35
C LEU A 250 -10.88 7.04 -6.62
N ALA A 251 -10.37 5.89 -7.10
CA ALA A 251 -8.97 5.75 -7.49
C ALA A 251 -8.82 5.94 -9.00
N VAL A 252 -7.74 6.61 -9.41
CA VAL A 252 -7.38 6.83 -10.81
C VAL A 252 -5.94 6.41 -11.00
N ASP A 253 -5.73 5.33 -11.75
CA ASP A 253 -4.39 4.82 -12.08
C ASP A 253 -4.05 5.12 -13.55
N ALA A 254 -2.95 5.84 -13.77
CA ALA A 254 -2.45 6.21 -15.09
C ALA A 254 -1.70 5.04 -15.74
N ARG A 255 -2.27 4.44 -16.76
CA ARG A 255 -1.80 3.17 -17.33
C ARG A 255 -0.66 3.31 -18.33
N ASN A 256 -0.76 4.28 -19.23
CA ASN A 256 0.17 4.43 -20.35
C ASN A 256 1.41 5.28 -20.04
N MET A 257 1.74 5.49 -18.75
CA MET A 257 2.86 6.35 -18.33
C MET A 257 4.23 5.87 -18.84
N LYS A 258 4.46 4.54 -18.84
CA LYS A 258 5.71 3.98 -19.39
C LYS A 258 5.86 4.30 -20.89
N GLN A 259 4.77 4.19 -21.65
CA GLN A 259 4.75 4.50 -23.07
C GLN A 259 4.95 6.01 -23.32
N ILE A 260 4.26 6.85 -22.55
CA ILE A 260 4.41 8.31 -22.61
C ILE A 260 5.86 8.70 -22.33
N ASN A 261 6.46 8.19 -21.26
CA ASN A 261 7.85 8.46 -20.90
C ASN A 261 8.83 8.01 -21.99
N ARG A 262 8.54 6.89 -22.66
CA ARG A 262 9.37 6.38 -23.76
C ARG A 262 9.28 7.24 -25.02
N ILE A 263 8.09 7.74 -25.37
CA ILE A 263 7.83 8.50 -26.60
C ILE A 263 8.20 9.99 -26.44
N TYR A 264 7.76 10.61 -25.33
CA TYR A 264 7.85 12.06 -25.13
C TYR A 264 8.90 12.48 -24.08
N GLY A 265 9.50 11.51 -23.37
CA GLY A 265 10.44 11.75 -22.29
C GLY A 265 9.78 11.88 -20.91
N THR A 266 10.56 11.63 -19.85
CA THR A 266 10.09 11.65 -18.44
C THR A 266 9.54 13.01 -18.02
N ARG A 267 10.12 14.11 -18.54
CA ARG A 267 9.66 15.46 -18.23
C ARG A 267 8.20 15.71 -18.65
N VAL A 268 7.80 15.23 -19.84
CA VAL A 268 6.41 15.35 -20.32
C VAL A 268 5.47 14.50 -19.47
N GLY A 269 5.91 13.28 -19.07
CA GLY A 269 5.15 12.43 -18.15
C GLY A 269 4.93 13.08 -16.79
N ASP A 270 5.95 13.70 -16.21
CA ASP A 270 5.85 14.42 -14.93
C ASP A 270 4.87 15.61 -15.03
N GLN A 271 4.96 16.41 -16.09
CA GLN A 271 4.03 17.52 -16.34
C GLN A 271 2.60 17.03 -16.53
N LEU A 272 2.40 15.88 -17.17
CA LEU A 272 1.10 15.25 -17.32
C LEU A 272 0.49 14.90 -15.97
N LEU A 273 1.26 14.25 -15.09
CA LEU A 273 0.81 13.89 -13.73
C LEU A 273 0.52 15.12 -12.87
N ILE A 274 1.34 16.18 -12.97
CA ILE A 274 1.09 17.46 -12.28
C ILE A 274 -0.23 18.08 -12.77
N ARG A 275 -0.48 18.07 -14.08
CA ARG A 275 -1.68 18.64 -14.66
C ARG A 275 -2.93 17.83 -14.33
N ALA A 276 -2.82 16.49 -14.32
CA ALA A 276 -3.87 15.60 -13.86
C ALA A 276 -4.22 15.86 -12.39
N ALA A 277 -3.21 15.94 -11.51
CA ALA A 277 -3.38 16.26 -10.09
C ALA A 277 -4.10 17.59 -9.86
N LYS A 278 -3.75 18.63 -10.66
CA LYS A 278 -4.41 19.93 -10.60
C LYS A 278 -5.87 19.85 -11.04
N GLY A 279 -6.15 19.17 -12.16
CA GLY A 279 -7.51 18.97 -12.66
C GLY A 279 -8.39 18.18 -11.68
N PHE A 280 -7.86 17.11 -11.08
CA PHE A 280 -8.59 16.36 -10.06
C PHE A 280 -8.91 17.22 -8.83
N ARG A 281 -8.01 18.09 -8.40
CA ARG A 281 -8.24 19.02 -7.30
C ARG A 281 -9.33 20.06 -7.63
N GLU A 282 -9.38 20.56 -8.85
CA GLU A 282 -10.39 21.52 -9.29
C GLU A 282 -11.79 20.90 -9.38
N ILE A 283 -11.89 19.63 -9.81
CA ILE A 283 -13.15 18.89 -9.92
C ILE A 283 -13.72 18.54 -8.53
N THR A 284 -12.86 18.31 -7.57
CA THR A 284 -13.23 17.77 -6.26
C THR A 284 -13.14 18.81 -5.13
N ASP A 285 -13.48 20.03 -5.34
CA ASP A 285 -13.26 21.28 -4.56
C ASP A 285 -13.27 21.17 -3.02
N SER A 286 -13.92 20.17 -2.44
CA SER A 286 -14.00 19.90 -0.98
C SER A 286 -13.35 18.59 -0.54
N VAL A 287 -12.60 17.89 -1.38
CA VAL A 287 -12.24 16.49 -1.22
C VAL A 287 -10.75 16.30 -0.93
N GLN A 288 -10.45 15.31 -0.12
CA GLN A 288 -9.08 14.89 0.14
C GLN A 288 -8.55 14.03 -1.02
N ILE A 289 -7.49 14.50 -1.68
CA ILE A 289 -6.83 13.78 -2.78
C ILE A 289 -5.42 13.41 -2.36
N PHE A 290 -5.08 12.15 -2.62
CA PHE A 290 -3.80 11.56 -2.31
C PHE A 290 -3.12 11.05 -3.57
N ARG A 291 -1.80 11.06 -3.59
CA ARG A 291 -0.98 10.32 -4.54
C ARG A 291 -0.41 9.11 -3.83
N ILE A 292 -0.91 7.93 -4.15
CA ILE A 292 -0.58 6.69 -3.42
C ILE A 292 0.71 6.06 -3.96
N THR A 293 0.84 6.02 -5.29
CA THR A 293 2.05 5.55 -5.99
C THR A 293 2.41 6.55 -7.09
N GLY A 294 3.46 6.28 -7.85
CA GLY A 294 3.93 7.16 -8.93
C GLY A 294 2.84 7.61 -9.91
N ASN A 295 1.87 6.74 -10.21
CA ASN A 295 0.81 6.95 -11.19
C ASN A 295 -0.62 6.79 -10.63
N CYS A 296 -0.80 6.46 -9.36
CA CYS A 296 -2.12 6.24 -8.76
C CYS A 296 -2.53 7.41 -7.86
N PHE A 297 -3.69 7.98 -8.14
CA PHE A 297 -4.35 9.04 -7.39
C PHE A 297 -5.61 8.47 -6.70
N LEU A 298 -5.90 8.95 -5.50
CA LEU A 298 -7.05 8.50 -4.72
C LEU A 298 -7.79 9.70 -4.14
N ALA A 299 -9.08 9.83 -4.47
CA ALA A 299 -9.98 10.81 -3.88
C ALA A 299 -10.87 10.13 -2.84
N VAL A 300 -11.02 10.76 -1.67
CA VAL A 300 -11.89 10.29 -0.59
C VAL A 300 -13.05 11.27 -0.41
N LEU A 301 -14.28 10.77 -0.46
CA LEU A 301 -15.50 11.55 -0.54
C LEU A 301 -16.45 11.15 0.59
N ASP A 302 -16.99 12.14 1.29
CA ASP A 302 -17.83 11.92 2.48
C ASP A 302 -19.32 11.73 2.13
N SER A 303 -19.75 12.11 0.92
CA SER A 303 -21.12 11.96 0.46
C SER A 303 -21.22 11.28 -0.90
N LEU A 304 -22.35 10.58 -1.12
CA LEU A 304 -22.63 9.93 -2.40
C LEU A 304 -22.77 10.97 -3.55
N THR A 305 -23.33 12.13 -3.25
CA THR A 305 -23.49 13.22 -4.24
C THR A 305 -22.15 13.76 -4.70
N ASP A 306 -21.18 13.93 -3.78
CA ASP A 306 -19.84 14.37 -4.13
C ASP A 306 -19.09 13.27 -4.90
N TYR A 307 -19.30 12.01 -4.54
CA TYR A 307 -18.75 10.87 -5.26
C TYR A 307 -19.21 10.82 -6.72
N GLU A 308 -20.52 10.97 -6.98
CA GLU A 308 -21.06 10.94 -8.34
C GLU A 308 -20.54 12.12 -9.16
N LYS A 309 -20.50 13.33 -8.60
CA LYS A 309 -19.93 14.51 -9.26
C LYS A 309 -18.45 14.34 -9.57
N ALA A 310 -17.66 13.83 -8.62
CA ALA A 310 -16.23 13.60 -8.80
C ALA A 310 -15.97 12.54 -9.88
N ARG A 311 -16.70 11.42 -9.84
CA ARG A 311 -16.63 10.34 -10.84
C ARG A 311 -16.87 10.88 -12.25
N ASP A 312 -18.01 11.53 -12.46
CA ASP A 312 -18.41 12.01 -13.77
C ASP A 312 -17.47 13.13 -14.27
N GLY A 313 -17.06 14.03 -13.38
CA GLY A 313 -16.12 15.09 -13.70
C GLY A 313 -14.72 14.58 -14.06
N ILE A 314 -14.21 13.60 -13.33
CA ILE A 314 -12.89 12.98 -13.62
C ILE A 314 -12.97 12.19 -14.92
N GLU A 315 -14.03 11.42 -15.15
CA GLU A 315 -14.21 10.68 -16.40
C GLU A 315 -14.26 11.63 -17.62
N GLU A 316 -15.02 12.73 -17.52
CA GLU A 316 -15.08 13.75 -18.59
C GLU A 316 -13.72 14.45 -18.80
N PHE A 317 -13.01 14.77 -17.72
CA PHE A 317 -11.70 15.39 -17.76
C PHE A 317 -10.67 14.52 -18.47
N LEU A 318 -10.66 13.20 -18.19
CA LEU A 318 -9.71 12.24 -18.76
C LEU A 318 -10.02 11.89 -20.24
N LYS A 319 -11.24 12.11 -20.71
CA LYS A 319 -11.59 11.97 -22.14
C LYS A 319 -10.98 13.08 -23.00
N LYS A 320 -10.59 14.22 -22.40
CA LYS A 320 -9.99 15.34 -23.11
C LYS A 320 -8.48 15.12 -23.25
N PRO A 321 -7.90 15.39 -24.44
CA PRO A 321 -6.45 15.29 -24.60
C PRO A 321 -5.72 16.37 -23.81
N PHE A 322 -4.57 16.03 -23.28
CA PHE A 322 -3.69 16.97 -22.60
C PHE A 322 -2.74 17.62 -23.61
N PHE A 323 -2.57 18.95 -23.51
CA PHE A 323 -1.59 19.67 -24.31
C PHE A 323 -0.41 20.05 -23.42
N ILE A 324 0.76 19.45 -23.65
CA ILE A 324 1.98 19.63 -22.87
C ILE A 324 3.10 19.98 -23.85
N GLU A 325 3.77 21.10 -23.68
CA GLU A 325 4.88 21.56 -24.53
C GLU A 325 4.56 21.50 -26.04
N ASN A 326 3.32 21.87 -26.46
CA ASN A 326 2.77 21.76 -27.80
C ASN A 326 2.47 20.34 -28.32
N GLU A 327 2.68 19.31 -27.52
CA GLU A 327 2.31 17.95 -27.86
C GLU A 327 0.92 17.58 -27.35
N LYS A 328 0.17 16.85 -28.18
CA LYS A 328 -1.15 16.31 -27.82
C LYS A 328 -0.95 14.92 -27.22
N VAL A 329 -1.08 14.80 -25.90
CA VAL A 329 -0.88 13.55 -25.18
C VAL A 329 -2.21 12.99 -24.70
N SER A 330 -2.51 11.74 -25.04
CA SER A 330 -3.68 11.01 -24.53
C SER A 330 -3.33 10.32 -23.20
N PHE A 331 -4.14 10.57 -22.19
CA PHE A 331 -4.00 9.98 -20.86
C PHE A 331 -5.01 8.84 -20.73
N HIS A 332 -4.52 7.61 -20.60
CA HIS A 332 -5.36 6.44 -20.39
C HIS A 332 -5.30 6.02 -18.92
N ALA A 333 -6.44 5.85 -18.29
CA ALA A 333 -6.54 5.56 -16.88
C ALA A 333 -7.54 4.45 -16.55
N ALA A 334 -7.24 3.71 -15.48
CA ALA A 334 -8.21 2.90 -14.78
C ALA A 334 -8.87 3.76 -13.69
N ILE A 335 -10.17 3.90 -13.74
CA ILE A 335 -10.96 4.60 -12.70
C ILE A 335 -11.66 3.53 -11.88
N CYS A 336 -11.32 3.42 -10.59
CA CYS A 336 -11.92 2.44 -9.68
C CYS A 336 -12.77 3.16 -8.65
N GLY A 337 -14.08 2.89 -8.65
CA GLY A 337 -15.04 3.46 -7.73
C GLY A 337 -15.44 2.48 -6.62
N ILE A 338 -15.38 2.89 -5.36
CA ILE A 338 -15.77 2.09 -4.19
C ILE A 338 -16.75 2.90 -3.35
N MET A 339 -18.00 2.47 -3.31
CA MET A 339 -19.00 3.03 -2.42
C MET A 339 -18.99 2.34 -1.07
N ASN A 340 -19.19 3.12 0.02
CA ASN A 340 -19.21 2.61 1.39
C ASN A 340 -17.93 1.81 1.73
N ALA A 341 -16.78 2.43 1.49
CA ALA A 341 -15.47 1.78 1.63
C ALA A 341 -15.11 1.42 3.09
N GLU A 342 -15.83 1.96 4.08
CA GLU A 342 -15.73 1.55 5.48
C GLU A 342 -16.03 0.06 5.72
N LYS A 343 -16.72 -0.61 4.79
CA LYS A 343 -16.99 -2.06 4.85
C LYS A 343 -15.77 -2.94 4.63
N LEU A 344 -14.65 -2.37 4.14
CA LEU A 344 -13.39 -3.08 3.97
C LEU A 344 -12.59 -3.24 5.27
N GLU A 345 -12.99 -2.53 6.36
CA GLU A 345 -12.55 -2.67 7.76
C GLU A 345 -11.07 -2.40 8.05
N LYS A 346 -10.15 -2.52 7.09
CA LYS A 346 -8.70 -2.33 7.29
C LYS A 346 -8.10 -1.46 6.18
N GLU A 347 -7.14 -0.64 6.55
CA GLU A 347 -6.44 0.29 5.65
C GLU A 347 -5.71 -0.45 4.52
N ASP A 348 -4.93 -1.48 4.86
CA ASP A 348 -4.19 -2.30 3.88
C ASP A 348 -5.13 -3.01 2.90
N SER A 349 -6.33 -3.41 3.36
CA SER A 349 -7.33 -4.04 2.49
C SER A 349 -7.89 -3.09 1.44
N ILE A 350 -7.92 -1.77 1.70
CA ILE A 350 -8.43 -0.76 0.76
C ILE A 350 -7.49 -0.65 -0.45
N LEU A 351 -6.19 -0.48 -0.21
CA LEU A 351 -5.22 -0.34 -1.29
C LEU A 351 -5.09 -1.63 -2.09
N SER A 352 -5.01 -2.77 -1.43
CA SER A 352 -4.98 -4.09 -2.09
C SER A 352 -6.24 -4.35 -2.92
N TYR A 353 -7.40 -3.90 -2.45
CA TYR A 353 -8.65 -4.02 -3.20
C TYR A 353 -8.65 -3.13 -4.45
N ILE A 354 -8.11 -1.91 -4.36
CA ILE A 354 -7.93 -1.02 -5.52
C ILE A 354 -6.98 -1.67 -6.53
N GLU A 355 -5.85 -2.23 -6.09
CA GLU A 355 -4.89 -2.93 -6.95
C GLU A 355 -5.53 -4.14 -7.64
N TYR A 356 -6.36 -4.91 -6.92
CA TYR A 356 -7.14 -6.00 -7.49
C TYR A 356 -8.11 -5.50 -8.57
N MET A 357 -8.88 -4.45 -8.30
CA MET A 357 -9.80 -3.86 -9.29
C MET A 357 -9.06 -3.37 -10.54
N ILE A 358 -7.89 -2.75 -10.38
CA ILE A 358 -7.03 -2.32 -11.49
C ILE A 358 -6.56 -3.53 -12.31
N SER A 359 -6.21 -4.64 -11.66
CA SER A 359 -5.75 -5.85 -12.33
C SER A 359 -6.82 -6.49 -13.23
N LEU A 360 -8.10 -6.41 -12.85
CA LEU A 360 -9.22 -6.96 -13.64
C LEU A 360 -9.38 -6.28 -15.02
N ILE A 361 -8.83 -5.08 -15.18
CA ILE A 361 -8.96 -4.30 -16.41
C ILE A 361 -7.61 -4.06 -17.11
N GLN A 362 -6.54 -4.76 -16.73
CA GLN A 362 -5.18 -4.54 -17.25
C GLN A 362 -5.06 -4.63 -18.78
N ASN A 363 -5.83 -5.49 -19.43
CA ASN A 363 -5.75 -5.74 -20.86
C ASN A 363 -6.50 -4.71 -21.74
N ARG A 364 -7.17 -3.72 -21.14
CA ARG A 364 -7.86 -2.67 -21.90
C ARG A 364 -6.96 -1.44 -22.03
N GLN A 365 -6.80 -0.93 -23.24
CA GLN A 365 -5.94 0.22 -23.54
C GLN A 365 -6.62 1.57 -23.32
N ASP A 366 -7.95 1.62 -23.24
CA ASP A 366 -8.72 2.85 -23.07
C ASP A 366 -8.90 3.24 -21.59
N THR A 367 -9.39 4.47 -21.35
CA THR A 367 -9.86 4.86 -20.01
C THR A 367 -11.12 4.06 -19.66
N VAL A 368 -11.05 3.30 -18.58
CA VAL A 368 -12.11 2.39 -18.14
C VAL A 368 -12.51 2.70 -16.71
N LEU A 369 -13.83 2.86 -16.49
CA LEU A 369 -14.42 2.91 -15.17
C LEU A 369 -14.85 1.51 -14.73
N ILE A 370 -14.38 1.08 -13.56
CA ILE A 370 -14.85 -0.11 -12.87
C ILE A 370 -15.44 0.27 -11.52
N GLN A 371 -16.67 -0.17 -11.29
CA GLN A 371 -17.39 0.09 -10.05
C GLN A 371 -17.37 -1.17 -9.18
N SER A 372 -16.98 -1.02 -7.91
CA SER A 372 -17.03 -2.11 -6.93
C SER A 372 -18.45 -2.64 -6.77
N ASP A 373 -18.61 -3.94 -6.89
CA ASP A 373 -19.83 -4.69 -6.61
C ASP A 373 -19.55 -5.92 -5.71
N SER A 374 -20.59 -6.68 -5.40
CA SER A 374 -20.46 -7.88 -4.56
C SER A 374 -19.59 -8.95 -5.19
N LYS A 375 -19.65 -9.12 -6.52
CA LYS A 375 -18.84 -10.10 -7.26
C LYS A 375 -17.36 -9.78 -7.21
N ILE A 376 -17.01 -8.53 -7.45
CA ILE A 376 -15.61 -8.07 -7.41
C ILE A 376 -15.05 -8.22 -5.99
N LEU A 377 -15.86 -7.89 -4.98
CA LEU A 377 -15.45 -8.04 -3.57
C LEU A 377 -15.28 -9.52 -3.17
N GLU A 378 -16.16 -10.40 -3.64
CA GLU A 378 -16.03 -11.85 -3.42
C GLU A 378 -14.78 -12.40 -4.13
N GLY A 379 -14.50 -11.98 -5.37
CA GLY A 379 -13.28 -12.33 -6.09
C GLY A 379 -12.02 -11.90 -5.35
N PHE A 380 -11.99 -10.69 -4.83
CA PHE A 380 -10.88 -10.19 -4.02
C PHE A 380 -10.66 -11.02 -2.74
N ARG A 381 -11.74 -11.33 -2.00
CA ARG A 381 -11.65 -12.18 -0.82
C ARG A 381 -11.15 -13.58 -1.14
N TYR A 382 -11.59 -14.11 -2.27
CA TYR A 382 -11.11 -15.40 -2.76
C TYR A 382 -9.60 -15.36 -3.07
N GLU A 383 -9.09 -14.34 -3.79
CA GLU A 383 -7.65 -14.20 -4.04
C GLU A 383 -6.84 -14.03 -2.74
N GLN A 384 -7.32 -13.25 -1.78
CA GLN A 384 -6.66 -13.10 -0.47
C GLN A 384 -6.58 -14.43 0.30
N GLU A 385 -7.64 -15.23 0.28
CA GLU A 385 -7.64 -16.55 0.93
C GLU A 385 -6.64 -17.49 0.26
N VAL A 386 -6.61 -17.49 -1.09
CA VAL A 386 -5.64 -18.28 -1.85
C VAL A 386 -4.21 -17.81 -1.57
N GLU A 387 -3.96 -16.51 -1.53
CA GLU A 387 -2.64 -15.93 -1.20
C GLU A 387 -2.15 -16.37 0.18
N HIS A 388 -3.01 -16.29 1.17
CA HIS A 388 -2.68 -16.74 2.52
C HIS A 388 -2.39 -18.26 2.57
N PHE A 389 -3.21 -19.06 1.89
CA PHE A 389 -3.03 -20.50 1.81
C PHE A 389 -1.77 -20.90 1.05
N LEU A 390 -1.40 -20.18 0.01
CA LEU A 390 -0.25 -20.48 -0.85
C LEU A 390 1.08 -20.50 -0.07
N GLN A 391 1.26 -19.58 0.88
CA GLN A 391 2.44 -19.57 1.75
C GLN A 391 2.57 -20.87 2.57
N LYS A 392 1.44 -21.37 3.07
CA LYS A 392 1.38 -22.65 3.75
C LYS A 392 1.63 -23.81 2.80
N ALA A 393 1.00 -23.77 1.62
CA ALA A 393 1.10 -24.82 0.62
C ALA A 393 2.54 -25.02 0.11
N VAL A 394 3.29 -23.93 -0.09
CA VAL A 394 4.72 -24.01 -0.43
C VAL A 394 5.54 -24.61 0.71
N LYS A 395 5.28 -24.22 1.95
CA LYS A 395 6.05 -24.69 3.11
C LYS A 395 5.80 -26.16 3.44
N GLU A 396 4.55 -26.62 3.27
CA GLU A 396 4.11 -27.97 3.63
C GLU A 396 4.03 -28.92 2.41
N ASP A 397 4.42 -28.44 1.21
CA ASP A 397 4.37 -29.18 -0.06
C ASP A 397 2.98 -29.78 -0.36
N LEU A 398 1.94 -28.93 -0.33
CA LEU A 398 0.55 -29.34 -0.54
C LEU A 398 0.13 -29.38 -2.03
N PHE A 399 1.06 -29.22 -2.94
CA PHE A 399 0.80 -29.32 -4.37
C PHE A 399 0.66 -30.76 -4.83
N GLU A 400 -0.23 -30.98 -5.80
CA GLU A 400 -0.35 -32.25 -6.51
C GLU A 400 0.09 -32.04 -7.97
N VAL A 401 0.58 -33.10 -8.62
CA VAL A 401 0.87 -33.09 -10.05
C VAL A 401 -0.10 -34.01 -10.76
N TYR A 402 -0.78 -33.47 -11.75
CA TYR A 402 -1.60 -34.23 -12.67
C TYR A 402 -0.87 -34.32 -14.01
N TYR A 403 -1.12 -35.35 -14.76
CA TYR A 403 -0.48 -35.59 -16.03
C TYR A 403 -1.53 -35.67 -17.15
N GLN A 404 -1.31 -34.92 -18.22
CA GLN A 404 -2.16 -35.02 -19.40
C GLN A 404 -1.42 -35.73 -20.54
N PRO A 405 -1.91 -36.90 -21.02
CA PRO A 405 -1.31 -37.61 -22.14
C PRO A 405 -1.48 -36.85 -23.45
N VAL A 406 -0.42 -36.81 -24.25
CA VAL A 406 -0.37 -36.22 -25.58
C VAL A 406 -0.29 -37.33 -26.59
N TYR A 407 -1.28 -37.38 -27.51
CA TYR A 407 -1.43 -38.42 -28.53
C TYR A 407 -0.60 -38.11 -29.76
N SER A 408 0.19 -39.08 -30.22
CA SER A 408 0.94 -39.01 -31.47
C SER A 408 0.16 -39.63 -32.62
N ILE A 409 -0.11 -38.85 -33.65
CA ILE A 409 -0.80 -39.34 -34.86
C ILE A 409 0.03 -40.42 -35.55
N LYS A 410 1.34 -40.24 -35.64
CA LYS A 410 2.26 -41.19 -36.29
C LYS A 410 2.33 -42.53 -35.55
N ASN A 411 2.40 -42.52 -34.25
CA ASN A 411 2.54 -43.74 -33.43
C ASN A 411 1.18 -44.37 -33.06
N GLN A 412 0.09 -43.62 -33.24
CA GLN A 412 -1.26 -43.99 -32.83
C GLN A 412 -1.36 -44.36 -31.35
N ASP A 413 -0.55 -43.68 -30.51
CA ASP A 413 -0.47 -43.91 -29.08
C ASP A 413 0.00 -42.64 -28.31
N PHE A 414 -0.10 -42.66 -26.97
CA PHE A 414 0.43 -41.64 -26.12
C PHE A 414 1.96 -41.79 -25.99
N ILE A 415 2.70 -40.72 -26.32
CA ILE A 415 4.18 -40.74 -26.28
C ILE A 415 4.79 -39.66 -25.44
N THR A 416 4.00 -38.73 -24.95
CA THR A 416 4.42 -37.58 -24.14
C THR A 416 3.37 -37.29 -23.06
N LEU A 417 3.80 -36.82 -21.92
CA LEU A 417 2.93 -36.34 -20.83
C LEU A 417 3.18 -34.87 -20.61
N GLU A 418 2.16 -34.11 -20.28
CA GLU A 418 2.32 -32.78 -19.70
C GLU A 418 2.03 -32.82 -18.20
N ALA A 419 2.99 -32.34 -17.41
CA ALA A 419 2.88 -32.23 -15.95
C ALA A 419 2.21 -30.90 -15.55
N LEU A 420 1.07 -30.99 -14.90
CA LEU A 420 0.21 -29.86 -14.56
C LEU A 420 0.03 -29.77 -13.04
N SER A 421 0.47 -28.66 -12.47
CA SER A 421 0.28 -28.37 -11.03
C SER A 421 -1.20 -28.28 -10.65
N ARG A 422 -1.52 -28.83 -9.50
CA ARG A 422 -2.83 -28.72 -8.85
C ARG A 422 -2.65 -28.31 -7.41
N LEU A 423 -3.53 -27.45 -6.94
CA LEU A 423 -3.55 -27.01 -5.57
C LEU A 423 -4.97 -27.14 -5.01
N LYS A 424 -5.11 -27.93 -3.94
CA LYS A 424 -6.41 -28.19 -3.31
C LYS A 424 -6.50 -27.51 -1.96
N HIS A 425 -7.40 -26.54 -1.86
CA HIS A 425 -7.70 -25.87 -0.60
C HIS A 425 -8.75 -26.66 0.19
N PRO A 426 -8.63 -26.77 1.54
CA PRO A 426 -9.57 -27.56 2.37
C PRO A 426 -11.04 -27.11 2.27
N VAL A 427 -11.27 -25.81 2.08
CA VAL A 427 -12.62 -25.19 2.02
C VAL A 427 -13.02 -24.82 0.60
N LEU A 428 -12.11 -24.19 -0.15
CA LEU A 428 -12.40 -23.69 -1.52
C LEU A 428 -12.36 -24.79 -2.59
N GLY A 429 -11.89 -25.98 -2.24
CA GLY A 429 -11.72 -27.06 -3.21
C GLY A 429 -10.50 -26.89 -4.11
N MET A 430 -10.61 -27.30 -5.37
CA MET A 430 -9.52 -27.20 -6.35
C MET A 430 -9.35 -25.75 -6.80
N ILE A 431 -8.17 -25.15 -6.57
CA ILE A 431 -7.82 -23.81 -7.01
C ILE A 431 -7.34 -23.87 -8.45
N PRO A 432 -7.87 -23.02 -9.37
CA PRO A 432 -7.41 -22.95 -10.75
C PRO A 432 -5.92 -22.58 -10.84
N PRO A 433 -5.15 -23.21 -11.76
CA PRO A 433 -3.71 -22.95 -11.90
C PRO A 433 -3.38 -21.49 -12.21
N ASP A 434 -4.14 -20.83 -13.07
CA ASP A 434 -3.98 -19.42 -13.44
C ASP A 434 -4.08 -18.48 -12.22
N VAL A 435 -4.92 -18.82 -11.24
CA VAL A 435 -5.06 -18.03 -10.00
C VAL A 435 -3.83 -18.21 -9.10
N PHE A 436 -3.48 -19.46 -8.70
CA PHE A 436 -2.39 -19.63 -7.75
C PHE A 436 -1.00 -19.38 -8.35
N ILE A 437 -0.80 -19.64 -9.65
CA ILE A 437 0.43 -19.33 -10.38
C ILE A 437 0.61 -17.81 -10.46
N GLY A 438 -0.43 -17.07 -10.85
CA GLY A 438 -0.38 -15.60 -10.90
C GLY A 438 -0.08 -14.97 -9.53
N ILE A 439 -0.64 -15.53 -8.44
CA ILE A 439 -0.33 -15.09 -7.07
C ILE A 439 1.12 -15.47 -6.71
N ALA A 440 1.58 -16.69 -7.04
CA ALA A 440 2.95 -17.14 -6.78
C ALA A 440 3.99 -16.26 -7.49
N GLU A 441 3.71 -15.81 -8.71
CA GLU A 441 4.56 -14.89 -9.46
C GLU A 441 4.62 -13.50 -8.80
N LYS A 442 3.47 -12.91 -8.46
CA LYS A 442 3.38 -11.63 -7.76
C LYS A 442 4.13 -11.63 -6.42
N GLN A 443 4.07 -12.76 -5.69
CA GLN A 443 4.71 -12.95 -4.39
C GLN A 443 6.18 -13.43 -4.48
N GLY A 444 6.69 -13.69 -5.69
CA GLY A 444 8.04 -14.22 -5.89
C GLY A 444 8.23 -15.67 -5.42
N MET A 445 7.14 -16.42 -5.20
CA MET A 445 7.15 -17.81 -4.75
C MET A 445 7.17 -18.82 -5.90
N ILE A 446 7.00 -18.38 -7.14
CA ILE A 446 6.86 -19.29 -8.31
C ILE A 446 8.03 -20.26 -8.43
N SER A 447 9.28 -19.83 -8.19
CA SER A 447 10.45 -20.70 -8.25
C SER A 447 10.42 -21.83 -7.20
N ALA A 448 9.86 -21.57 -6.01
CA ALA A 448 9.68 -22.62 -5.01
C ALA A 448 8.61 -23.62 -5.46
N VAL A 449 7.51 -23.14 -6.04
CA VAL A 449 6.45 -23.98 -6.59
C VAL A 449 7.01 -24.85 -7.73
N GLY A 450 7.79 -24.27 -8.68
CA GLY A 450 8.42 -24.98 -9.77
C GLY A 450 9.37 -26.08 -9.30
N CYS A 451 10.23 -25.79 -8.30
CA CYS A 451 11.11 -26.80 -7.72
C CYS A 451 10.34 -27.94 -7.06
N LEU A 452 9.30 -27.66 -6.25
CA LEU A 452 8.46 -28.68 -5.61
C LEU A 452 7.77 -29.58 -6.66
N GLN A 453 7.24 -28.96 -7.69
CA GLN A 453 6.61 -29.68 -8.79
C GLN A 453 7.61 -30.57 -9.53
N LEU A 454 8.81 -30.05 -9.88
CA LEU A 454 9.85 -30.82 -10.57
C LEU A 454 10.33 -32.00 -9.72
N HIS A 455 10.47 -31.85 -8.40
CA HIS A 455 10.77 -32.96 -7.50
C HIS A 455 9.72 -34.08 -7.58
N LYS A 456 8.42 -33.73 -7.67
CA LYS A 456 7.34 -34.71 -7.80
C LYS A 456 7.37 -35.42 -9.15
N VAL A 457 7.62 -34.67 -10.21
CA VAL A 457 7.77 -35.24 -11.57
C VAL A 457 8.97 -36.17 -11.62
N CYS A 458 10.12 -35.79 -11.08
CA CYS A 458 11.30 -36.63 -11.02
C CYS A 458 11.05 -37.91 -10.21
N ARG A 459 10.36 -37.81 -9.08
CA ARG A 459 9.97 -38.98 -8.27
C ARG A 459 9.07 -39.92 -9.05
N PHE A 460 8.03 -39.39 -9.69
CA PHE A 460 7.12 -40.17 -10.54
C PHE A 460 7.87 -40.94 -11.64
N ILE A 461 8.76 -40.27 -12.36
CA ILE A 461 9.56 -40.95 -13.42
C ILE A 461 10.44 -42.03 -12.80
N LYS A 462 11.07 -41.78 -11.64
CA LYS A 462 11.96 -42.73 -10.99
C LYS A 462 11.23 -43.97 -10.46
N GLU A 463 10.04 -43.81 -9.91
CA GLU A 463 9.21 -44.91 -9.42
C GLU A 463 8.61 -45.73 -10.56
N HIS A 464 8.44 -45.13 -11.75
CA HIS A 464 7.80 -45.73 -12.89
C HIS A 464 8.68 -45.71 -14.16
N GLU A 465 9.97 -45.98 -14.04
CA GLU A 465 10.93 -45.95 -15.16
C GLU A 465 10.48 -46.80 -16.38
N TYR A 466 9.70 -47.85 -16.13
CA TYR A 466 9.16 -48.70 -17.22
C TYR A 466 8.24 -47.93 -18.16
N ILE A 467 7.58 -46.85 -17.72
CA ILE A 467 6.73 -46.00 -18.53
C ILE A 467 7.55 -45.27 -19.60
N MET A 468 8.80 -44.90 -19.26
CA MET A 468 9.69 -44.15 -20.16
C MET A 468 10.12 -45.00 -21.40
N LYS A 469 9.79 -46.27 -21.44
CA LYS A 469 9.91 -47.09 -22.65
C LYS A 469 8.87 -46.71 -23.72
N LYS A 470 7.69 -46.23 -23.27
CA LYS A 470 6.56 -45.79 -24.09
C LYS A 470 6.50 -44.27 -24.18
N ILE A 471 6.60 -43.60 -23.03
CA ILE A 471 6.59 -42.14 -22.93
C ILE A 471 8.01 -41.61 -23.13
N ARG A 472 8.22 -40.81 -24.16
CA ARG A 472 9.55 -40.31 -24.55
C ARG A 472 10.02 -39.16 -23.71
N ASN A 473 9.09 -38.28 -23.32
CA ASN A 473 9.39 -37.13 -22.44
C ASN A 473 8.19 -36.69 -21.62
N VAL A 474 8.48 -35.94 -20.58
CA VAL A 474 7.51 -35.24 -19.74
C VAL A 474 7.70 -33.74 -19.92
N LYS A 475 6.65 -33.05 -20.27
CA LYS A 475 6.62 -31.61 -20.49
C LYS A 475 6.39 -30.90 -19.15
N PHE A 476 7.11 -29.81 -18.96
CA PHE A 476 7.11 -29.06 -17.71
C PHE A 476 7.04 -27.56 -17.99
N ASN A 477 6.03 -26.90 -17.45
CA ASN A 477 5.79 -25.47 -17.64
C ASN A 477 6.77 -24.64 -16.81
N LEU A 478 7.41 -23.65 -17.44
CA LEU A 478 8.28 -22.66 -16.80
C LEU A 478 7.71 -21.26 -16.90
N SER A 479 7.70 -20.55 -15.76
CA SER A 479 7.35 -19.14 -15.76
C SER A 479 8.49 -18.27 -16.32
N PRO A 480 8.16 -17.20 -17.07
CA PRO A 480 9.13 -16.20 -17.52
C PRO A 480 10.02 -15.64 -16.41
N SER A 481 9.40 -15.31 -15.31
CA SER A 481 10.07 -14.71 -14.17
C SER A 481 11.11 -15.63 -13.52
N GLU A 482 11.00 -16.94 -13.73
CA GLU A 482 11.95 -17.94 -13.25
C GLU A 482 13.20 -17.96 -14.13
N LEU A 483 13.03 -17.96 -15.46
CA LEU A 483 14.14 -17.99 -16.42
C LEU A 483 15.01 -16.75 -16.40
N MET A 484 14.45 -15.63 -15.92
CA MET A 484 15.22 -14.38 -15.73
C MET A 484 16.08 -14.39 -14.47
N LYS A 485 15.93 -15.38 -13.58
CA LYS A 485 16.75 -15.49 -12.38
C LYS A 485 18.09 -16.15 -12.71
N PRO A 486 19.24 -15.47 -12.46
CA PRO A 486 20.56 -16.06 -12.71
C PRO A 486 20.75 -17.38 -11.95
N GLY A 487 21.18 -18.43 -12.68
CA GLY A 487 21.49 -19.73 -12.10
C GLY A 487 20.28 -20.61 -11.77
N TYR A 488 19.06 -20.20 -12.10
CA TYR A 488 17.87 -21.05 -11.86
C TYR A 488 17.86 -22.31 -12.74
N SER A 489 18.37 -22.23 -13.99
CA SER A 489 18.62 -23.39 -14.86
C SER A 489 19.44 -24.48 -14.16
N HIS A 490 20.53 -24.12 -13.51
CA HIS A 490 21.38 -25.04 -12.78
C HIS A 490 20.68 -25.70 -11.59
N VAL A 491 19.74 -24.98 -10.94
CA VAL A 491 18.91 -25.53 -9.85
C VAL A 491 18.02 -26.65 -10.40
N LEU A 492 17.32 -26.41 -11.51
CA LEU A 492 16.43 -27.41 -12.13
C LEU A 492 17.22 -28.61 -12.65
N ILE A 493 18.33 -28.39 -13.35
CA ILE A 493 19.24 -29.45 -13.82
C ILE A 493 19.76 -30.28 -12.63
N GLY A 494 20.18 -29.61 -11.55
CA GLY A 494 20.65 -30.28 -10.34
C GLY A 494 19.58 -31.17 -9.68
N ILE A 495 18.31 -30.73 -9.69
CA ILE A 495 17.20 -31.56 -9.21
C ILE A 495 17.09 -32.85 -10.05
N ILE A 496 17.04 -32.74 -11.38
CA ILE A 496 16.90 -33.88 -12.29
C ILE A 496 18.06 -34.87 -12.11
N GLN A 497 19.29 -34.35 -12.11
CA GLN A 497 20.51 -35.15 -11.92
C GLN A 497 20.55 -35.80 -10.51
N GLY A 498 20.03 -35.13 -9.50
CA GLY A 498 19.94 -35.67 -8.12
C GLY A 498 19.08 -36.92 -8.02
N TYR A 499 18.11 -37.10 -8.91
CA TYR A 499 17.33 -38.35 -9.02
C TYR A 499 17.99 -39.40 -9.93
N GLY A 500 19.12 -39.07 -10.57
CA GLY A 500 19.81 -39.96 -11.51
C GLY A 500 19.01 -40.20 -12.81
N LEU A 501 18.19 -39.23 -13.19
CA LEU A 501 17.38 -39.30 -14.43
C LEU A 501 18.13 -38.69 -15.60
N ASP A 502 17.85 -39.19 -16.82
CA ASP A 502 18.31 -38.60 -18.06
C ASP A 502 17.57 -37.24 -18.27
N PRO A 503 18.28 -36.11 -18.38
CA PRO A 503 17.66 -34.83 -18.68
C PRO A 503 16.85 -34.83 -19.97
N GLY A 504 17.20 -35.66 -20.96
CA GLY A 504 16.44 -35.84 -22.19
C GLY A 504 15.00 -36.34 -22.01
N TYR A 505 14.63 -36.81 -20.81
CA TYR A 505 13.24 -37.15 -20.49
C TYR A 505 12.40 -35.89 -20.23
N PHE A 506 13.00 -34.69 -20.18
CA PHE A 506 12.28 -33.47 -19.91
C PHE A 506 12.21 -32.58 -21.16
N GLN A 507 11.05 -31.95 -21.34
CA GLN A 507 10.82 -30.90 -22.30
C GLN A 507 10.21 -29.71 -21.57
N PHE A 508 10.89 -28.55 -21.57
CA PHE A 508 10.39 -27.37 -20.87
C PHE A 508 9.54 -26.51 -21.79
N GLU A 509 8.40 -26.05 -21.27
CA GLU A 509 7.42 -25.24 -21.99
C GLU A 509 7.49 -23.80 -21.53
N ILE A 510 7.52 -22.85 -22.47
CA ILE A 510 7.43 -21.42 -22.23
C ILE A 510 6.39 -20.81 -23.15
N THR A 511 5.63 -19.84 -22.64
CA THR A 511 4.59 -19.16 -23.41
C THR A 511 5.17 -18.15 -24.39
N GLU A 512 4.40 -17.80 -25.44
CA GLU A 512 4.81 -16.87 -26.50
C GLU A 512 5.23 -15.48 -25.97
N ASN A 513 4.59 -14.96 -24.93
CA ASN A 513 4.88 -13.65 -24.37
C ASN A 513 6.29 -13.52 -23.78
N VAL A 514 6.86 -14.61 -23.29
CA VAL A 514 8.21 -14.69 -22.72
C VAL A 514 9.28 -14.51 -23.77
N ALA A 515 9.04 -15.07 -24.91
CA ALA A 515 9.99 -15.06 -26.02
C ALA A 515 10.26 -13.63 -26.55
N THR A 516 9.60 -12.60 -26.05
CA THR A 516 9.84 -11.18 -26.40
C THR A 516 10.86 -10.48 -25.50
N GLU A 517 11.18 -11.02 -24.32
CA GLU A 517 12.10 -10.41 -23.34
C GLU A 517 13.46 -11.12 -23.33
N TYR A 518 14.32 -10.80 -24.30
CA TYR A 518 15.68 -11.33 -24.37
C TYR A 518 16.58 -10.68 -23.32
N SER A 519 16.67 -11.27 -22.12
CA SER A 519 17.74 -10.96 -21.18
C SER A 519 18.92 -11.92 -21.37
N GLU A 520 20.11 -11.51 -20.98
CA GLU A 520 21.30 -12.37 -20.99
C GLU A 520 21.09 -13.65 -20.15
N SER A 521 20.44 -13.51 -18.99
CA SER A 521 20.11 -14.64 -18.12
C SER A 521 19.16 -15.65 -18.78
N PHE A 522 18.19 -15.16 -19.56
CA PHE A 522 17.27 -16.02 -20.31
C PHE A 522 18.01 -16.85 -21.36
N CYS A 523 18.86 -16.21 -22.17
CA CYS A 523 19.64 -16.91 -23.19
C CYS A 523 20.56 -17.96 -22.56
N THR A 524 21.26 -17.61 -21.49
CA THR A 524 22.12 -18.56 -20.75
C THR A 524 21.32 -19.76 -20.23
N ALA A 525 20.11 -19.56 -19.70
CA ALA A 525 19.29 -20.66 -19.22
C ALA A 525 18.88 -21.62 -20.35
N ILE A 526 18.53 -21.10 -21.53
CA ILE A 526 18.21 -21.93 -22.70
C ILE A 526 19.42 -22.75 -23.17
N ASP A 527 20.61 -22.13 -23.19
CA ASP A 527 21.86 -22.80 -23.56
C ASP A 527 22.21 -23.90 -22.53
N ASP A 528 22.10 -23.63 -21.22
CA ASP A 528 22.31 -24.61 -20.16
C ASP A 528 21.39 -25.84 -20.32
N PHE A 529 20.11 -25.63 -20.66
CA PHE A 529 19.19 -26.72 -20.89
C PHE A 529 19.55 -27.55 -22.13
N ALA A 530 19.92 -26.88 -23.22
CA ALA A 530 20.32 -27.53 -24.44
C ALA A 530 21.60 -28.39 -24.27
N GLU A 531 22.59 -27.91 -23.51
CA GLU A 531 23.85 -28.64 -23.24
C GLU A 531 23.61 -30.00 -22.54
N VAL A 532 22.61 -30.07 -21.65
CA VAL A 532 22.28 -31.31 -20.94
C VAL A 532 21.23 -32.17 -21.65
N GLY A 533 20.71 -31.73 -22.82
CA GLY A 533 19.73 -32.47 -23.62
C GLY A 533 18.25 -32.22 -23.29
N ILE A 534 17.96 -31.19 -22.48
CA ILE A 534 16.58 -30.73 -22.22
C ILE A 534 16.11 -29.90 -23.43
N HIS A 535 14.98 -30.24 -23.99
CA HIS A 535 14.43 -29.54 -25.15
C HIS A 535 13.40 -28.50 -24.75
N MET A 536 13.34 -27.39 -25.51
CA MET A 536 12.35 -26.33 -25.31
C MET A 536 11.13 -26.56 -26.22
N CYS A 537 9.95 -26.21 -25.72
CA CYS A 537 8.69 -26.18 -26.46
C CYS A 537 8.05 -24.78 -26.29
N LEU A 538 7.57 -24.24 -27.40
CA LEU A 538 6.78 -23.00 -27.36
C LEU A 538 5.32 -23.35 -27.06
N ASP A 539 4.77 -22.74 -26.03
CA ASP A 539 3.38 -22.93 -25.61
C ASP A 539 2.49 -21.75 -25.99
N ASP A 540 1.18 -21.97 -26.04
CA ASP A 540 0.12 -20.99 -26.32
C ASP A 540 0.32 -20.20 -27.63
N PHE A 541 0.95 -20.78 -28.65
CA PHE A 541 1.20 -20.09 -29.92
C PHE A 541 -0.10 -19.66 -30.60
N GLY A 542 -0.21 -18.33 -30.81
CA GLY A 542 -1.37 -17.70 -31.45
C GLY A 542 -2.45 -17.22 -30.48
N SER A 543 -2.25 -17.31 -29.16
CA SER A 543 -3.17 -16.77 -28.18
C SER A 543 -3.09 -15.23 -28.03
N GLY A 544 -2.00 -14.60 -28.54
CA GLY A 544 -1.72 -13.18 -28.40
C GLY A 544 -1.18 -12.52 -29.67
N TYR A 545 -0.25 -11.60 -29.51
CA TYR A 545 0.48 -10.98 -30.63
C TYR A 545 1.61 -11.92 -31.06
N ALA A 546 1.34 -12.80 -32.04
CA ALA A 546 2.32 -13.75 -32.54
C ALA A 546 3.66 -13.07 -32.89
N ASN A 547 4.68 -13.32 -32.09
CA ASN A 547 6.02 -12.83 -32.36
C ASN A 547 6.85 -13.91 -33.10
N LEU A 548 6.65 -14.01 -34.39
CA LEU A 548 7.42 -14.92 -35.25
C LEU A 548 8.96 -14.79 -35.08
N ASN A 549 9.46 -13.64 -34.67
CA ASN A 549 10.88 -13.46 -34.38
C ASN A 549 11.38 -14.31 -33.21
N ALA A 550 10.52 -14.56 -32.21
CA ALA A 550 10.86 -15.40 -31.07
C ALA A 550 11.02 -16.87 -31.51
N VAL A 551 10.10 -17.35 -32.35
CA VAL A 551 10.16 -18.71 -32.93
C VAL A 551 11.45 -18.93 -33.72
N LEU A 552 11.96 -17.87 -34.37
CA LEU A 552 13.19 -17.95 -35.18
C LEU A 552 14.49 -17.95 -34.36
N ARG A 553 14.49 -17.43 -33.14
CA ARG A 553 15.71 -17.20 -32.35
C ARG A 553 15.97 -18.28 -31.30
N ILE A 554 14.92 -18.85 -30.73
CA ILE A 554 15.02 -19.88 -29.70
C ILE A 554 14.97 -21.27 -30.35
N PRO A 555 15.87 -22.20 -30.00
CA PRO A 555 15.91 -23.54 -30.59
C PRO A 555 14.78 -24.43 -30.02
N PHE A 556 13.55 -24.10 -30.37
CA PHE A 556 12.41 -24.96 -30.01
C PHE A 556 12.44 -26.28 -30.76
N SER A 557 12.06 -27.35 -30.09
CA SER A 557 11.87 -28.66 -30.70
C SER A 557 10.41 -28.93 -31.13
N ALA A 558 9.49 -28.20 -30.51
CA ALA A 558 8.05 -28.29 -30.74
C ALA A 558 7.33 -26.97 -30.52
N VAL A 559 6.18 -26.80 -31.14
CA VAL A 559 5.26 -25.66 -30.94
C VAL A 559 3.87 -26.21 -30.65
N LYS A 560 3.26 -25.76 -29.53
CA LYS A 560 1.88 -26.06 -29.17
C LYS A 560 0.98 -24.93 -29.70
N MET A 561 0.03 -25.28 -30.55
CA MET A 561 -0.93 -24.33 -31.10
C MET A 561 -2.11 -24.21 -30.17
N ASP A 562 -2.35 -23.00 -29.69
CA ASP A 562 -3.41 -22.71 -28.71
C ASP A 562 -4.80 -23.10 -29.20
N ARG A 563 -5.64 -23.51 -28.27
CA ARG A 563 -7.03 -23.90 -28.49
C ARG A 563 -7.85 -22.83 -29.24
N SER A 564 -7.57 -21.52 -29.02
CA SER A 564 -8.30 -20.43 -29.67
C SER A 564 -8.18 -20.49 -31.20
N LEU A 565 -7.04 -20.92 -31.74
CA LEU A 565 -6.83 -21.12 -33.18
C LEU A 565 -7.63 -22.29 -33.73
N LEU A 566 -7.89 -23.32 -32.91
CA LEU A 566 -8.69 -24.49 -33.31
C LEU A 566 -10.20 -24.18 -33.28
N SER A 567 -10.60 -23.17 -32.52
CA SER A 567 -11.99 -22.75 -32.38
C SER A 567 -12.55 -22.28 -33.74
N GLY A 568 -13.65 -22.90 -34.18
CA GLY A 568 -14.30 -22.56 -35.46
C GLY A 568 -13.75 -23.26 -36.70
N VAL A 569 -12.64 -23.99 -36.61
CA VAL A 569 -12.01 -24.73 -37.71
C VAL A 569 -12.97 -25.71 -38.42
N SER A 570 -13.89 -26.28 -37.64
CA SER A 570 -14.90 -27.22 -38.18
C SER A 570 -16.06 -26.56 -38.92
N SER A 571 -16.22 -25.22 -38.78
CA SER A 571 -17.37 -24.48 -39.31
C SER A 571 -17.00 -23.37 -40.29
N ASP A 572 -15.78 -22.82 -40.20
CA ASP A 572 -15.30 -21.71 -41.02
C ASP A 572 -14.12 -22.14 -41.93
N PRO A 573 -14.29 -22.12 -43.28
CA PRO A 573 -13.23 -22.48 -44.21
C PRO A 573 -12.00 -21.58 -44.19
N GLN A 574 -12.18 -20.30 -43.81
CA GLN A 574 -11.04 -19.37 -43.71
C GLN A 574 -10.16 -19.70 -42.50
N THR A 575 -10.78 -19.93 -41.35
CA THR A 575 -10.08 -20.39 -40.12
C THR A 575 -9.38 -21.73 -40.37
N ALA A 576 -10.02 -22.67 -41.03
CA ALA A 576 -9.43 -23.94 -41.40
C ALA A 576 -8.19 -23.78 -42.31
N THR A 577 -8.27 -22.91 -43.32
CA THR A 577 -7.14 -22.63 -44.23
C THR A 577 -5.99 -21.97 -43.51
N PHE A 578 -6.30 -21.01 -42.64
CA PHE A 578 -5.31 -20.30 -41.82
C PHE A 578 -4.57 -21.26 -40.88
N TYR A 579 -5.29 -22.07 -40.12
CA TYR A 579 -4.71 -23.07 -39.21
C TYR A 579 -3.78 -24.03 -39.96
N ARG A 580 -4.26 -24.61 -41.06
CA ARG A 580 -3.48 -25.51 -41.92
C ARG A 580 -2.19 -24.85 -42.42
N SER A 581 -2.27 -23.60 -42.86
CA SER A 581 -1.11 -22.85 -43.36
C SER A 581 -0.03 -22.66 -42.29
N ILE A 582 -0.44 -22.36 -41.06
CA ILE A 582 0.48 -22.25 -39.91
C ILE A 582 1.13 -23.60 -39.64
N VAL A 583 0.39 -24.68 -39.57
CA VAL A 583 0.94 -26.04 -39.37
C VAL A 583 2.03 -26.33 -40.43
N MET A 584 1.75 -26.08 -41.70
CA MET A 584 2.71 -26.29 -42.78
C MET A 584 3.97 -25.43 -42.63
N ILE A 585 3.83 -24.15 -42.26
CA ILE A 585 4.97 -23.26 -42.06
C ILE A 585 5.85 -23.77 -40.92
N LEU A 586 5.28 -24.08 -39.77
CA LEU A 586 6.02 -24.55 -38.59
C LEU A 586 6.75 -25.89 -38.89
N GLN A 587 6.12 -26.83 -39.60
CA GLN A 587 6.75 -28.07 -40.00
C GLN A 587 7.88 -27.89 -41.03
N HIS A 588 7.75 -26.96 -41.98
CA HIS A 588 8.82 -26.62 -42.93
C HIS A 588 10.03 -25.98 -42.21
N MET A 589 9.80 -25.33 -41.09
CA MET A 589 10.86 -24.81 -40.22
C MET A 589 11.49 -25.90 -39.33
N GLY A 590 11.02 -27.13 -39.38
CA GLY A 590 11.57 -28.27 -38.64
C GLY A 590 10.96 -28.49 -37.26
N TYR A 591 9.93 -27.74 -36.88
CA TYR A 591 9.27 -27.90 -35.58
C TYR A 591 8.23 -29.03 -35.63
N LYS A 592 8.10 -29.75 -34.50
CA LYS A 592 6.94 -30.62 -34.30
C LYS A 592 5.75 -29.76 -33.87
N VAL A 593 4.60 -30.01 -34.49
CA VAL A 593 3.39 -29.24 -34.17
C VAL A 593 2.46 -30.07 -33.29
N ILE A 594 2.03 -29.48 -32.18
CA ILE A 594 1.08 -30.06 -31.24
C ILE A 594 -0.18 -29.19 -31.25
N ALA A 595 -1.32 -29.81 -31.59
CA ALA A 595 -2.61 -29.12 -31.51
C ALA A 595 -3.22 -29.27 -30.11
N GLU A 596 -3.61 -28.18 -29.53
CA GLU A 596 -4.25 -28.17 -28.21
C GLU A 596 -5.77 -28.03 -28.29
N GLY A 597 -6.44 -28.53 -27.25
CA GLY A 597 -7.86 -28.33 -27.00
C GLY A 597 -8.80 -29.09 -27.96
N ALA A 598 -8.34 -30.13 -28.62
CA ALA A 598 -9.24 -30.97 -29.44
C ALA A 598 -10.28 -31.70 -28.56
N GLU A 599 -11.55 -31.44 -28.81
CA GLU A 599 -12.67 -31.98 -28.03
C GLU A 599 -13.57 -32.91 -28.87
N THR A 600 -13.52 -32.80 -30.19
CA THR A 600 -14.41 -33.53 -31.08
C THR A 600 -13.67 -34.43 -32.10
N GLU A 601 -14.29 -35.54 -32.49
CA GLU A 601 -13.76 -36.42 -33.52
C GLU A 601 -13.56 -35.68 -34.85
N LYS A 602 -14.39 -34.71 -35.16
CA LYS A 602 -14.31 -33.88 -36.36
C LYS A 602 -12.99 -33.07 -36.39
N GLU A 603 -12.64 -32.46 -35.26
CA GLU A 603 -11.38 -31.71 -35.12
C GLU A 603 -10.18 -32.67 -35.30
N VAL A 604 -10.20 -33.81 -34.63
CA VAL A 604 -9.13 -34.80 -34.72
C VAL A 604 -8.91 -35.25 -36.17
N LYS A 605 -9.96 -35.58 -36.91
CA LYS A 605 -9.85 -35.96 -38.32
C LYS A 605 -9.29 -34.84 -39.21
N LEU A 606 -9.60 -33.57 -38.92
CA LEU A 606 -9.04 -32.45 -39.65
C LEU A 606 -7.54 -32.28 -39.33
N LEU A 607 -7.15 -32.38 -38.07
CA LEU A 607 -5.76 -32.30 -37.62
C LEU A 607 -4.91 -33.44 -38.24
N GLU A 608 -5.42 -34.67 -38.25
CA GLU A 608 -4.78 -35.80 -38.92
C GLU A 608 -4.61 -35.53 -40.42
N LYS A 609 -5.64 -35.02 -41.10
CA LYS A 609 -5.59 -34.67 -42.53
C LYS A 609 -4.59 -33.57 -42.85
N TRP A 610 -4.37 -32.64 -41.92
CA TRP A 610 -3.38 -31.54 -42.08
C TRP A 610 -1.98 -31.94 -41.67
N GLY A 611 -1.78 -33.16 -41.16
CA GLY A 611 -0.49 -33.73 -40.86
C GLY A 611 0.12 -33.17 -39.56
N VAL A 612 -0.69 -32.75 -38.60
CA VAL A 612 -0.23 -32.37 -37.26
C VAL A 612 0.48 -33.56 -36.63
N ASP A 613 1.57 -33.33 -35.89
CA ASP A 613 2.39 -34.40 -35.30
C ASP A 613 1.76 -35.03 -34.06
N MET A 614 1.19 -34.20 -33.19
CA MET A 614 0.59 -34.63 -31.94
C MET A 614 -0.66 -33.84 -31.61
N ILE A 615 -1.55 -34.43 -30.82
CA ILE A 615 -2.81 -33.81 -30.39
C ILE A 615 -2.93 -33.94 -28.87
N GLN A 616 -3.26 -32.85 -28.22
CA GLN A 616 -3.61 -32.79 -26.82
C GLN A 616 -5.02 -32.21 -26.65
N GLY A 617 -5.91 -32.93 -25.97
CA GLY A 617 -7.27 -32.45 -25.77
C GLY A 617 -8.15 -33.44 -25.05
N TYR A 618 -9.32 -32.97 -24.64
CA TYR A 618 -10.27 -33.76 -23.86
C TYR A 618 -10.91 -34.90 -24.65
N TYR A 619 -10.80 -34.87 -25.98
CA TYR A 619 -11.16 -36.01 -26.81
C TYR A 619 -10.37 -37.26 -26.43
N PHE A 620 -9.07 -37.13 -26.18
CA PHE A 620 -8.21 -38.25 -25.80
C PHE A 620 -8.14 -38.46 -24.29
N SER A 621 -7.84 -37.39 -23.55
CA SER A 621 -7.74 -37.45 -22.09
C SER A 621 -7.82 -36.07 -21.45
N ARG A 622 -8.51 -36.00 -20.32
CA ARG A 622 -8.33 -34.91 -19.34
C ARG A 622 -7.04 -35.12 -18.55
N PRO A 623 -6.50 -34.10 -17.86
CA PRO A 623 -5.44 -34.28 -16.86
C PRO A 623 -5.85 -35.33 -15.82
N LEU A 624 -4.98 -36.29 -15.56
CA LEU A 624 -5.21 -37.43 -14.66
C LEU A 624 -4.25 -37.38 -13.47
N CYS A 625 -4.70 -37.82 -12.32
CA CYS A 625 -3.78 -38.16 -11.21
C CYS A 625 -2.96 -39.38 -11.58
N GLU A 626 -1.86 -39.60 -10.86
CA GLU A 626 -0.90 -40.66 -11.11
C GLU A 626 -1.56 -42.05 -11.29
N GLU A 627 -2.42 -42.46 -10.36
CA GLU A 627 -3.10 -43.75 -10.38
C GLU A 627 -3.88 -43.97 -11.71
N LYS A 628 -4.72 -42.98 -12.08
CA LYS A 628 -5.53 -43.05 -13.30
C LYS A 628 -4.70 -42.96 -14.57
N LEU A 629 -3.57 -42.24 -14.51
CA LEU A 629 -2.65 -42.20 -15.65
C LEU A 629 -2.06 -43.57 -15.90
N LEU A 630 -1.58 -44.26 -14.85
CA LEU A 630 -1.01 -45.60 -14.97
C LEU A 630 -2.00 -46.61 -15.57
N GLU A 631 -3.26 -46.57 -15.15
CA GLU A 631 -4.33 -47.39 -15.73
C GLU A 631 -4.55 -47.10 -17.23
N LYS A 632 -4.40 -45.82 -17.63
CA LYS A 632 -4.68 -45.41 -19.02
C LYS A 632 -3.57 -45.75 -20.01
N ILE A 633 -2.30 -45.71 -19.56
CA ILE A 633 -1.13 -45.90 -20.44
C ILE A 633 -0.54 -47.32 -20.36
N SER A 634 -1.00 -48.14 -19.38
CA SER A 634 -0.73 -49.56 -19.33
C SER A 634 -1.39 -50.27 -20.51
#